data_4fed40eaf76b61afcda71836d71415ff
#
_entry.id   4fed40eaf76b61afcda71836d71415ff
#
_cell.length_a   1.000
_cell.length_b   1.000
_cell.length_c   1.000
_cell.angle_alpha   90.00
_cell.angle_beta   90.00
_cell.angle_gamma   90.00
#
_symmetry.space_group_name_H-M   'P 1'
#
loop_
_entity.id
_entity.type
_entity.pdbx_description
1 polymer ?
#
loop_
_entity_poly.entity_id
_entity_poly.type
_entity_poly.pdbx_seq_one_letter_code
_entity_poly.pdbx_strand_id
1 'polypeptide(L)'
;MQLASVEDAWEELDLYINDEMWDKFISLFYEVLIESEPIFEYPFEKHFEASIYAKKPEWSPTLKKGMIRTLIMRAYYRGHEENQKQIDNIVAKVLDTITSKERWGYISQYLPELCEASPESVLRKLESEIEVSQGLIDLFAEKDGDFMTSRHYYTNVLWAVEQLIQQKKYVARALEWLWEIDSHNIKFSINNSPKGVLDVVFCAWINESALTVEQKIELARSAIERYPNAWDVIASKLPHGTSSICSTLNTPKYRRIDEPEELYVHEVNKTYIEYLRMCIDRAYTGADRWIKILQHVKSYDINIQKEVFEKLVFICKKMSDEEKIRIKNEIRYEIFRHRYFEDADWSMPQEVLSEYECVMNKIVVGEKIYDYLYIFSHVYDFPLLNPIPYSKEENTEIHNQNYILREEEINERIKKFKEKGYSIDRLIQLAVKEKYDVVGEVLAQFYCDGLFDEKVFCSLMENDKEGKYVYDYVSYLYRKGIIDLSEVIEKVKSLSGNKNLLTNLISLEFVEDYENALIVKENEDIKKMYWSRNVRLRISDKAEHRVFIWAINECKKYGSFNTYLELLYDIKDKISVQELYKATLEISDIKSDVASSMTDYYLEEIFDILQQTFIDDDEKCAELATLEWMCRNVLEWEHMKCMQKIMKDDPTFYALLVSIIYKADDNENIDEEKRKLANKVYSGFDKAKFCPTEKDGEVIYENLKKWIEKFKELLINQKQERLFGNLVGRLLAYSPIGEDGYSPCEAVRMVIEEYYTDSLKTAYVVAEENKRGVHMVDAGKSEIILHQRYQ
;
A
#
# COMPACT_ATOMS: atom_id res chain seq x y z
N MET A 1 -15.48 1.40 -37.04
CA MET A 1 -15.51 0.10 -37.73
C MET A 1 -14.15 -0.56 -37.47
N GLN A 2 -14.11 -1.75 -36.90
CA GLN A 2 -12.87 -2.52 -36.65
C GLN A 2 -12.87 -3.72 -37.58
N LEU A 3 -11.71 -3.99 -38.22
CA LEU A 3 -11.58 -5.17 -39.06
C LEU A 3 -11.67 -6.43 -38.20
N ALA A 4 -12.36 -7.45 -38.66
CA ALA A 4 -12.50 -8.72 -37.96
C ALA A 4 -11.16 -9.50 -37.93
N SER A 5 -10.41 -9.47 -39.03
CA SER A 5 -9.03 -9.97 -39.12
C SER A 5 -8.21 -8.93 -39.87
N VAL A 6 -7.10 -8.52 -39.27
CA VAL A 6 -6.16 -7.56 -39.87
C VAL A 6 -5.28 -8.27 -40.88
N GLU A 7 -4.91 -9.51 -40.60
CA GLU A 7 -4.06 -10.37 -41.42
C GLU A 7 -4.73 -10.70 -42.74
N ASP A 8 -5.99 -11.19 -42.70
CA ASP A 8 -6.75 -11.51 -43.93
C ASP A 8 -6.96 -10.23 -44.78
N ALA A 9 -7.29 -9.11 -44.14
CA ALA A 9 -7.42 -7.86 -44.88
C ALA A 9 -6.10 -7.41 -45.50
N TRP A 10 -4.95 -7.66 -44.85
CA TRP A 10 -3.65 -7.32 -45.37
C TRP A 10 -3.28 -8.21 -46.59
N GLU A 11 -3.55 -9.53 -46.50
CA GLU A 11 -3.31 -10.46 -47.61
C GLU A 11 -3.98 -10.00 -48.90
N GLU A 12 -5.21 -9.50 -48.79
CA GLU A 12 -6.00 -9.04 -49.94
C GLU A 12 -5.58 -7.64 -50.43
N LEU A 13 -5.23 -6.75 -49.52
CA LEU A 13 -5.00 -5.34 -49.84
C LEU A 13 -3.55 -5.01 -50.22
N ASP A 14 -2.56 -5.73 -49.72
CA ASP A 14 -1.14 -5.42 -49.94
C ASP A 14 -0.77 -5.45 -51.43
N LEU A 15 -1.43 -6.31 -52.23
CA LEU A 15 -1.23 -6.40 -53.70
C LEU A 15 -1.58 -5.11 -54.45
N TYR A 16 -2.43 -4.27 -53.87
CA TYR A 16 -2.89 -3.02 -54.49
C TYR A 16 -2.11 -1.79 -53.97
N ILE A 17 -1.24 -1.94 -52.96
CA ILE A 17 -0.44 -0.84 -52.42
C ILE A 17 0.80 -0.62 -53.30
N ASN A 18 0.81 0.46 -54.06
CA ASN A 18 1.97 0.88 -54.86
C ASN A 18 2.88 1.85 -54.06
N ASP A 19 4.07 2.17 -54.60
CA ASP A 19 5.06 3.01 -53.95
C ASP A 19 4.54 4.43 -53.66
N GLU A 20 3.74 5.03 -54.56
CA GLU A 20 3.16 6.35 -54.33
C GLU A 20 2.17 6.37 -53.17
N MET A 21 1.34 5.33 -53.07
CA MET A 21 0.42 5.17 -51.92
C MET A 21 1.21 4.98 -50.64
N TRP A 22 2.30 4.21 -50.69
CA TRP A 22 3.13 3.95 -49.54
C TRP A 22 3.88 5.19 -49.08
N ASP A 23 4.45 5.99 -49.97
CA ASP A 23 5.13 7.26 -49.65
C ASP A 23 4.15 8.27 -49.04
N LYS A 24 2.91 8.33 -49.55
CA LYS A 24 1.86 9.17 -48.98
C LYS A 24 1.46 8.69 -47.58
N PHE A 25 1.34 7.40 -47.37
CA PHE A 25 1.08 6.82 -46.06
C PHE A 25 2.17 7.16 -45.06
N ILE A 26 3.46 7.05 -45.43
CA ILE A 26 4.59 7.40 -44.58
C ILE A 26 4.55 8.88 -44.20
N SER A 27 4.25 9.76 -45.15
CA SER A 27 4.13 11.20 -44.88
C SER A 27 3.04 11.51 -43.85
N LEU A 28 1.85 10.90 -44.01
CA LEU A 28 0.74 11.04 -43.07
C LEU A 28 1.05 10.36 -41.72
N PHE A 29 1.76 9.25 -41.72
CA PHE A 29 2.15 8.57 -40.48
C PHE A 29 3.01 9.48 -39.59
N TYR A 30 3.98 10.19 -40.17
CA TYR A 30 4.77 11.16 -39.40
C TYR A 30 3.92 12.30 -38.88
N GLU A 31 3.06 12.90 -39.70
CA GLU A 31 2.16 13.97 -39.30
C GLU A 31 1.30 13.55 -38.09
N VAL A 32 0.68 12.36 -38.17
CA VAL A 32 -0.23 11.82 -37.16
C VAL A 32 0.50 11.45 -35.86
N LEU A 33 1.69 10.83 -35.94
CA LEU A 33 2.43 10.39 -34.74
C LEU A 33 3.26 11.49 -34.07
N ILE A 34 3.60 12.56 -34.81
CA ILE A 34 4.34 13.70 -34.26
C ILE A 34 3.40 14.73 -33.61
N GLU A 35 2.09 14.58 -33.77
CA GLU A 35 1.11 15.43 -33.10
C GLU A 35 1.42 15.58 -31.60
N SER A 36 1.27 16.78 -31.06
CA SER A 36 1.31 17.03 -29.62
C SER A 36 -0.09 16.82 -29.04
N GLU A 37 -0.25 15.83 -28.16
CA GLU A 37 -1.51 15.67 -27.47
C GLU A 37 -1.67 16.71 -26.36
N PRO A 38 -2.77 17.49 -26.36
CA PRO A 38 -2.97 18.58 -25.41
C PRO A 38 -2.94 18.18 -23.93
N ILE A 39 -3.22 16.91 -23.62
CA ILE A 39 -3.16 16.40 -22.24
C ILE A 39 -1.73 16.49 -21.66
N PHE A 40 -0.68 16.40 -22.51
CA PHE A 40 0.72 16.48 -22.06
C PHE A 40 1.21 17.91 -21.83
N GLU A 41 0.36 18.91 -22.02
CA GLU A 41 0.59 20.29 -21.55
C GLU A 41 0.33 20.45 -20.05
N TYR A 42 -0.32 19.46 -19.42
CA TYR A 42 -0.62 19.41 -18.00
C TYR A 42 0.39 18.52 -17.25
N PRO A 43 0.62 18.73 -15.93
CA PRO A 43 1.39 17.82 -15.09
C PRO A 43 0.77 16.42 -15.06
N PHE A 44 1.59 15.38 -14.95
CA PHE A 44 1.13 13.99 -15.04
C PHE A 44 0.10 13.61 -13.97
N GLU A 45 0.26 14.12 -12.75
CA GLU A 45 -0.70 13.93 -11.66
C GLU A 45 -2.11 14.49 -11.96
N LYS A 46 -2.22 15.39 -12.96
CA LYS A 46 -3.48 15.97 -13.42
C LYS A 46 -4.07 15.32 -14.68
N HIS A 47 -3.38 14.35 -15.26
CA HIS A 47 -3.81 13.74 -16.53
C HIS A 47 -5.15 13.02 -16.46
N PHE A 48 -5.50 12.43 -15.31
CA PHE A 48 -6.83 11.83 -15.16
C PHE A 48 -7.92 12.88 -15.30
N GLU A 49 -7.79 13.98 -14.60
CA GLU A 49 -8.72 15.10 -14.62
C GLU A 49 -8.70 15.81 -15.99
N ALA A 50 -7.50 16.09 -16.49
CA ALA A 50 -7.30 16.74 -17.80
C ALA A 50 -7.92 15.93 -18.94
N SER A 51 -8.00 14.60 -18.83
CA SER A 51 -8.67 13.77 -19.84
C SER A 51 -10.15 14.10 -20.03
N ILE A 52 -10.78 14.79 -19.07
CA ILE A 52 -12.19 15.17 -19.10
C ILE A 52 -12.38 16.51 -19.84
N TYR A 53 -11.47 17.46 -19.66
CA TYR A 53 -11.62 18.85 -20.14
C TYR A 53 -10.57 19.32 -21.15
N ALA A 54 -9.43 18.62 -21.28
CA ALA A 54 -8.43 18.98 -22.27
C ALA A 54 -8.98 18.91 -23.70
N LYS A 55 -8.44 19.72 -24.59
CA LYS A 55 -8.76 19.61 -26.02
C LYS A 55 -8.49 18.18 -26.48
N LYS A 56 -9.37 17.65 -27.31
CA LYS A 56 -9.10 16.35 -27.94
C LYS A 56 -7.98 16.49 -28.97
N PRO A 57 -7.12 15.46 -29.10
CA PRO A 57 -6.13 15.44 -30.17
C PRO A 57 -6.85 15.48 -31.54
N GLU A 58 -6.17 15.99 -32.56
CA GLU A 58 -6.69 16.05 -33.92
C GLU A 58 -6.92 14.63 -34.47
N TRP A 59 -5.98 13.73 -34.18
CA TRP A 59 -6.02 12.35 -34.61
C TRP A 59 -6.35 11.37 -33.46
N SER A 60 -7.34 10.52 -33.68
CA SER A 60 -7.77 9.58 -32.64
C SER A 60 -6.68 8.53 -32.33
N PRO A 61 -6.58 8.06 -31.07
CA PRO A 61 -5.66 6.95 -30.70
C PRO A 61 -5.90 5.68 -31.55
N THR A 62 -7.15 5.42 -31.94
CA THR A 62 -7.51 4.27 -32.80
C THR A 62 -6.87 4.39 -34.18
N LEU A 63 -6.85 5.57 -34.79
CA LEU A 63 -6.18 5.81 -36.07
C LEU A 63 -4.68 5.61 -35.93
N LYS A 64 -4.05 6.22 -34.92
CA LYS A 64 -2.61 6.08 -34.62
C LYS A 64 -2.21 4.59 -34.50
N LYS A 65 -2.94 3.83 -33.68
CA LYS A 65 -2.73 2.37 -33.55
C LYS A 65 -2.98 1.60 -34.84
N GLY A 66 -3.97 1.99 -35.64
CA GLY A 66 -4.24 1.41 -36.96
C GLY A 66 -3.08 1.61 -37.92
N MET A 67 -2.49 2.79 -37.96
CA MET A 67 -1.33 3.10 -38.80
C MET A 67 -0.08 2.30 -38.35
N ILE A 68 0.16 2.19 -37.06
CA ILE A 68 1.29 1.37 -36.53
C ILE A 68 1.08 -0.13 -36.92
N ARG A 69 -0.16 -0.64 -36.84
CA ARG A 69 -0.47 -2.01 -37.27
C ARG A 69 -0.17 -2.21 -38.76
N THR A 70 -0.41 -1.24 -39.59
CA THR A 70 -0.01 -1.27 -41.00
C THR A 70 1.51 -1.45 -41.16
N LEU A 71 2.32 -0.74 -40.32
CA LEU A 71 3.77 -0.97 -40.28
C LEU A 71 4.12 -2.39 -39.85
N ILE A 72 3.46 -2.93 -38.83
CA ILE A 72 3.68 -4.31 -38.34
C ILE A 72 3.40 -5.31 -39.48
N MET A 73 2.26 -5.18 -40.17
CA MET A 73 1.92 -6.06 -41.27
C MET A 73 2.97 -5.99 -42.38
N ARG A 74 3.41 -4.79 -42.76
CA ARG A 74 4.42 -4.60 -43.80
C ARG A 74 5.80 -5.14 -43.39
N ALA A 75 6.19 -5.01 -42.12
CA ALA A 75 7.48 -5.50 -41.63
C ALA A 75 7.53 -7.01 -41.49
N TYR A 76 6.44 -7.60 -41.02
CA TYR A 76 6.45 -8.97 -40.53
C TYR A 76 5.70 -9.96 -41.44
N TYR A 77 4.48 -9.65 -41.86
CA TYR A 77 3.56 -10.64 -42.48
C TYR A 77 4.02 -11.10 -43.86
N ARG A 78 4.67 -10.24 -44.64
CA ARG A 78 5.37 -10.59 -45.89
C ARG A 78 6.86 -10.25 -45.84
N GLY A 79 7.47 -10.42 -44.70
CA GLY A 79 8.73 -9.88 -44.26
C GLY A 79 9.90 -10.25 -45.16
N HIS A 80 10.17 -9.40 -46.13
CA HIS A 80 11.47 -9.31 -46.72
C HIS A 80 12.37 -8.44 -45.83
N GLU A 81 13.62 -8.80 -45.63
CA GLU A 81 14.61 -8.07 -44.85
C GLU A 81 14.68 -6.57 -45.20
N GLU A 82 14.40 -6.26 -46.44
CA GLU A 82 14.37 -4.90 -46.96
C GLU A 82 13.20 -4.06 -46.39
N ASN A 83 12.02 -4.70 -46.28
CA ASN A 83 10.84 -4.05 -45.68
C ASN A 83 11.09 -3.76 -44.21
N GLN A 84 11.67 -4.70 -43.46
CA GLN A 84 12.01 -4.47 -42.05
C GLN A 84 12.95 -3.30 -41.88
N LYS A 85 14.01 -3.17 -42.69
CA LYS A 85 14.93 -2.04 -42.68
C LYS A 85 14.23 -0.70 -42.96
N GLN A 86 13.30 -0.67 -43.90
CA GLN A 86 12.51 0.50 -44.19
C GLN A 86 11.66 0.91 -42.97
N ILE A 87 10.97 -0.07 -42.34
CA ILE A 87 10.15 0.17 -41.16
C ILE A 87 11.01 0.61 -39.99
N ASP A 88 12.20 0.00 -39.78
CA ASP A 88 13.14 0.39 -38.73
C ASP A 88 13.51 1.88 -38.86
N ASN A 89 13.77 2.35 -40.08
CA ASN A 89 14.07 3.78 -40.33
C ASN A 89 12.86 4.69 -40.07
N ILE A 90 11.64 4.23 -40.39
CA ILE A 90 10.41 4.99 -40.16
C ILE A 90 10.17 5.15 -38.63
N VAL A 91 10.25 4.04 -37.89
CA VAL A 91 10.07 4.04 -36.44
C VAL A 91 11.17 4.84 -35.74
N ALA A 92 12.44 4.67 -36.16
CA ALA A 92 13.55 5.45 -35.60
C ALA A 92 13.29 6.94 -35.68
N LYS A 93 12.85 7.48 -36.84
CA LYS A 93 12.53 8.90 -37.00
C LYS A 93 11.43 9.39 -36.06
N VAL A 94 10.42 8.57 -35.75
CA VAL A 94 9.40 8.91 -34.75
C VAL A 94 10.02 8.95 -33.35
N LEU A 95 10.85 7.94 -33.01
CA LEU A 95 11.52 7.87 -31.71
C LEU A 95 12.53 9.01 -31.50
N ASP A 96 13.16 9.51 -32.57
CA ASP A 96 14.07 10.65 -32.54
C ASP A 96 13.38 11.96 -32.15
N THR A 97 12.04 12.02 -32.25
CA THR A 97 11.25 13.18 -31.75
C THR A 97 11.12 13.23 -30.23
N ILE A 98 11.53 12.18 -29.54
CA ILE A 98 11.45 12.10 -28.07
C ILE A 98 12.63 12.87 -27.48
N THR A 99 12.34 14.03 -26.90
CA THR A 99 13.34 14.94 -26.33
C THR A 99 13.00 15.35 -24.88
N SER A 100 11.85 14.93 -24.35
CA SER A 100 11.42 15.27 -22.99
C SER A 100 10.61 14.15 -22.35
N LYS A 101 10.38 14.25 -21.04
CA LYS A 101 9.53 13.35 -20.24
C LYS A 101 8.10 13.28 -20.80
N GLU A 102 7.53 14.42 -21.15
CA GLU A 102 6.16 14.52 -21.68
C GLU A 102 6.06 13.79 -23.03
N ARG A 103 7.09 13.95 -23.86
CA ARG A 103 7.15 13.24 -25.14
C ARG A 103 7.33 11.74 -24.97
N TRP A 104 8.10 11.30 -23.97
CA TRP A 104 8.15 9.90 -23.56
C TRP A 104 6.77 9.41 -23.09
N GLY A 105 6.09 10.15 -22.23
CA GLY A 105 4.73 9.81 -21.77
C GLY A 105 3.76 9.63 -22.94
N TYR A 106 3.80 10.52 -23.94
CA TYR A 106 2.95 10.41 -25.12
C TYR A 106 3.29 9.19 -25.97
N ILE A 107 4.53 9.01 -26.38
CA ILE A 107 4.95 7.92 -27.28
C ILE A 107 4.84 6.55 -26.58
N SER A 108 5.05 6.49 -25.28
CA SER A 108 4.95 5.23 -24.53
C SER A 108 3.62 4.51 -24.74
N GLN A 109 2.51 5.25 -24.91
CA GLN A 109 1.18 4.68 -25.16
C GLN A 109 1.09 3.84 -26.45
N TYR A 110 2.05 4.03 -27.34
CA TYR A 110 2.15 3.31 -28.64
C TYR A 110 3.42 2.46 -28.71
N LEU A 111 4.24 2.47 -27.65
CA LEU A 111 5.56 1.84 -27.68
C LEU A 111 5.51 0.31 -27.83
N PRO A 112 4.54 -0.43 -27.21
CA PRO A 112 4.42 -1.86 -27.43
C PRO A 112 4.17 -2.21 -28.91
N GLU A 113 3.26 -1.49 -29.57
CA GLU A 113 2.99 -1.70 -31.00
C GLU A 113 4.17 -1.24 -31.90
N LEU A 114 4.84 -0.13 -31.54
CA LEU A 114 6.06 0.31 -32.23
C LEU A 114 7.20 -0.69 -32.07
N CYS A 115 7.32 -1.30 -30.90
CA CYS A 115 8.28 -2.37 -30.63
C CYS A 115 7.99 -3.61 -31.48
N GLU A 116 6.72 -3.95 -31.63
CA GLU A 116 6.31 -5.05 -32.50
C GLU A 116 6.63 -4.76 -33.98
N ALA A 117 6.48 -3.50 -34.43
CA ALA A 117 6.87 -3.07 -35.78
C ALA A 117 8.39 -3.09 -35.99
N SER A 118 9.15 -2.56 -35.03
CA SER A 118 10.59 -2.38 -35.10
C SER A 118 11.28 -2.60 -33.75
N PRO A 119 11.52 -3.87 -33.35
CA PRO A 119 12.18 -4.18 -32.08
C PRO A 119 13.56 -3.54 -31.93
N GLU A 120 14.35 -3.55 -33.01
CA GLU A 120 15.71 -3.01 -32.99
C GLU A 120 15.75 -1.49 -32.76
N SER A 121 14.85 -0.72 -33.43
CA SER A 121 14.82 0.74 -33.28
C SER A 121 14.38 1.15 -31.88
N VAL A 122 13.37 0.44 -31.30
CA VAL A 122 12.91 0.72 -29.94
C VAL A 122 14.02 0.40 -28.94
N LEU A 123 14.68 -0.76 -29.05
CA LEU A 123 15.76 -1.14 -28.13
C LEU A 123 16.92 -0.16 -28.18
N ARG A 124 17.38 0.24 -29.38
CA ARG A 124 18.44 1.25 -29.53
C ARG A 124 18.07 2.60 -28.91
N LYS A 125 16.80 3.03 -29.07
CA LYS A 125 16.33 4.28 -28.44
C LYS A 125 16.37 4.16 -26.93
N LEU A 126 15.89 3.06 -26.36
CA LEU A 126 15.91 2.83 -24.91
C LEU A 126 17.35 2.82 -24.35
N GLU A 127 18.29 2.15 -25.03
CA GLU A 127 19.70 2.12 -24.66
C GLU A 127 20.34 3.51 -24.71
N SER A 128 20.11 4.29 -25.79
CA SER A 128 20.68 5.62 -25.94
C SER A 128 20.17 6.63 -24.90
N GLU A 129 18.95 6.47 -24.42
CA GLU A 129 18.34 7.39 -23.44
C GLU A 129 18.93 7.22 -22.02
N ILE A 130 19.39 6.06 -21.65
CA ILE A 130 20.08 5.86 -20.36
C ILE A 130 21.41 6.62 -20.32
N GLU A 131 22.12 6.66 -21.45
CA GLU A 131 23.44 7.29 -21.52
C GLU A 131 23.38 8.81 -21.63
N VAL A 132 22.32 9.37 -22.27
CA VAL A 132 22.34 10.74 -22.75
C VAL A 132 21.20 11.62 -22.17
N SER A 133 20.08 11.05 -21.76
CA SER A 133 18.85 11.78 -21.46
C SER A 133 18.24 11.42 -20.11
N GLN A 134 17.91 12.48 -19.34
CA GLN A 134 17.18 12.33 -18.07
C GLN A 134 15.67 12.04 -18.29
N GLY A 135 15.11 12.31 -19.48
CA GLY A 135 13.66 12.27 -19.71
C GLY A 135 13.01 10.92 -19.47
N LEU A 136 13.68 9.82 -19.83
CA LEU A 136 13.20 8.47 -19.58
C LEU A 136 13.26 8.11 -18.07
N ILE A 137 14.37 8.42 -17.42
CA ILE A 137 14.52 8.22 -15.97
C ILE A 137 13.47 9.03 -15.21
N ASP A 138 13.22 10.27 -15.60
CA ASP A 138 12.20 11.14 -15.01
C ASP A 138 10.79 10.58 -15.20
N LEU A 139 10.51 9.90 -16.33
CA LEU A 139 9.24 9.20 -16.53
C LEU A 139 9.04 8.06 -15.53
N PHE A 140 10.10 7.28 -15.23
CA PHE A 140 10.06 6.22 -14.23
C PHE A 140 10.00 6.75 -12.80
N ALA A 141 10.61 7.90 -12.53
CA ALA A 141 10.66 8.54 -11.23
C ALA A 141 9.42 9.42 -10.94
N GLU A 142 8.49 9.54 -11.89
CA GLU A 142 7.28 10.34 -11.72
C GLU A 142 6.49 9.86 -10.51
N LYS A 143 6.14 10.79 -9.63
CA LYS A 143 5.33 10.45 -8.44
C LYS A 143 3.91 10.14 -8.86
N ASP A 144 3.42 9.04 -8.34
CA ASP A 144 2.04 8.65 -8.50
C ASP A 144 1.12 9.68 -7.82
N GLY A 145 0.03 10.00 -8.50
CA GLY A 145 -1.13 10.63 -7.86
C GLY A 145 -1.84 9.66 -6.92
N ASP A 146 -3.11 9.87 -6.68
CA ASP A 146 -3.95 8.93 -5.94
C ASP A 146 -4.00 7.56 -6.68
N PHE A 147 -3.96 6.45 -5.94
CA PHE A 147 -3.98 5.07 -6.45
C PHE A 147 -5.05 4.82 -7.54
N MET A 148 -6.21 5.45 -7.41
CA MET A 148 -7.33 5.29 -8.35
C MET A 148 -7.22 6.14 -9.63
N THR A 149 -6.37 7.15 -9.65
CA THR A 149 -6.31 8.17 -10.72
C THR A 149 -4.96 8.26 -11.43
N SER A 150 -3.96 7.56 -10.93
CA SER A 150 -2.59 7.57 -11.48
C SER A 150 -2.52 6.88 -12.85
N ARG A 151 -1.83 7.52 -13.79
CA ARG A 151 -1.48 6.94 -15.10
C ARG A 151 0.02 6.70 -15.15
N HIS A 152 0.41 5.45 -14.97
CA HIS A 152 1.80 5.02 -15.02
C HIS A 152 2.27 4.81 -16.47
N TYR A 153 2.68 5.86 -17.15
CA TYR A 153 3.10 5.79 -18.55
C TYR A 153 4.31 4.88 -18.78
N TYR A 154 5.20 4.73 -17.79
CA TYR A 154 6.35 3.84 -17.85
C TYR A 154 5.95 2.35 -18.01
N THR A 155 4.73 1.96 -17.61
CA THR A 155 4.26 0.57 -17.76
C THR A 155 4.26 0.13 -19.22
N ASN A 156 3.92 1.04 -20.14
CA ASN A 156 3.96 0.74 -21.58
C ASN A 156 5.40 0.56 -22.09
N VAL A 157 6.37 1.24 -21.48
CA VAL A 157 7.79 1.03 -21.79
C VAL A 157 8.21 -0.37 -21.36
N LEU A 158 7.82 -0.79 -20.14
CA LEU A 158 8.07 -2.15 -19.65
C LEU A 158 7.41 -3.21 -20.54
N TRP A 159 6.16 -3.01 -20.96
CA TRP A 159 5.48 -3.93 -21.87
C TRP A 159 6.21 -4.07 -23.22
N ALA A 160 6.79 -3.01 -23.75
CA ALA A 160 7.63 -3.10 -24.94
C ALA A 160 8.92 -3.91 -24.68
N VAL A 161 9.56 -3.71 -23.52
CA VAL A 161 10.76 -4.47 -23.12
C VAL A 161 10.42 -5.95 -22.88
N GLU A 162 9.29 -6.27 -22.28
CA GLU A 162 8.80 -7.65 -22.11
C GLU A 162 8.65 -8.40 -23.45
N GLN A 163 8.22 -7.72 -24.51
CA GLN A 163 8.17 -8.29 -25.86
C GLN A 163 9.58 -8.58 -26.42
N LEU A 164 10.57 -7.74 -26.09
CA LEU A 164 11.98 -7.95 -26.49
C LEU A 164 12.60 -9.15 -25.77
N ILE A 165 12.22 -9.37 -24.50
CA ILE A 165 12.71 -10.51 -23.69
C ILE A 165 12.27 -11.85 -24.29
N GLN A 166 11.17 -11.89 -25.02
CA GLN A 166 10.65 -13.08 -25.69
C GLN A 166 11.27 -13.33 -27.08
N GLN A 167 12.36 -12.62 -27.42
CA GLN A 167 13.07 -12.78 -28.69
C GLN A 167 14.58 -13.01 -28.45
N LYS A 168 15.12 -14.17 -28.89
CA LYS A 168 16.53 -14.56 -28.69
C LYS A 168 17.53 -13.49 -29.09
N LYS A 169 17.21 -12.74 -30.14
CA LYS A 169 18.08 -11.66 -30.65
C LYS A 169 18.24 -10.49 -29.68
N TYR A 170 17.20 -10.21 -28.85
CA TYR A 170 17.12 -8.96 -28.07
C TYR A 170 17.17 -9.17 -26.57
N VAL A 171 16.87 -10.39 -26.08
CA VAL A 171 16.69 -10.68 -24.65
C VAL A 171 17.84 -10.22 -23.77
N ALA A 172 19.09 -10.50 -24.16
CA ALA A 172 20.25 -10.13 -23.35
C ALA A 172 20.38 -8.61 -23.18
N ARG A 173 20.23 -7.85 -24.27
CA ARG A 173 20.27 -6.38 -24.24
C ARG A 173 19.11 -5.77 -23.47
N ALA A 174 17.91 -6.34 -23.61
CA ALA A 174 16.71 -5.91 -22.89
C ALA A 174 16.86 -6.13 -21.37
N LEU A 175 17.46 -7.23 -20.96
CA LEU A 175 17.77 -7.50 -19.55
C LEU A 175 18.86 -6.57 -19.00
N GLU A 176 19.90 -6.30 -19.79
CA GLU A 176 20.94 -5.33 -19.40
C GLU A 176 20.33 -3.95 -19.17
N TRP A 177 19.44 -3.52 -20.06
CA TRP A 177 18.69 -2.28 -19.91
C TRP A 177 17.83 -2.27 -18.63
N LEU A 178 17.12 -3.38 -18.30
CA LEU A 178 16.31 -3.47 -17.08
C LEU A 178 17.16 -3.36 -15.80
N TRP A 179 18.34 -4.02 -15.77
CA TRP A 179 19.26 -3.91 -14.65
C TRP A 179 19.76 -2.48 -14.45
N GLU A 180 20.02 -1.78 -15.54
CA GLU A 180 20.45 -0.38 -15.49
C GLU A 180 19.39 0.50 -14.88
N ILE A 181 18.13 0.42 -15.36
CA ILE A 181 16.99 1.18 -14.79
C ILE A 181 16.76 0.82 -13.30
N ASP A 182 16.80 -0.45 -12.94
CA ASP A 182 16.61 -0.88 -11.53
C ASP A 182 17.72 -0.32 -10.62
N SER A 183 18.93 -0.10 -11.15
CA SER A 183 20.06 0.46 -10.39
C SER A 183 19.84 1.91 -9.94
N HIS A 184 18.90 2.64 -10.53
CA HIS A 184 18.53 4.00 -10.11
C HIS A 184 17.72 4.05 -8.81
N ASN A 185 17.34 2.90 -8.22
CA ASN A 185 16.61 2.81 -6.94
C ASN A 185 15.30 3.60 -6.89
N ILE A 186 14.58 3.65 -8.00
CA ILE A 186 13.27 4.29 -8.10
C ILE A 186 12.26 3.46 -7.30
N LYS A 187 11.41 4.12 -6.51
CA LYS A 187 10.33 3.45 -5.76
C LYS A 187 9.06 3.38 -6.62
N PHE A 188 8.56 2.20 -6.80
CA PHE A 188 7.33 1.93 -7.54
C PHE A 188 6.19 1.60 -6.59
N SER A 189 4.98 2.09 -6.88
CA SER A 189 3.76 1.83 -6.13
C SER A 189 2.99 0.60 -6.63
N ILE A 190 3.32 0.11 -7.84
CA ILE A 190 2.69 -1.06 -8.46
C ILE A 190 3.73 -2.14 -8.79
N ASN A 191 3.26 -3.37 -8.95
CA ASN A 191 4.12 -4.53 -9.26
C ASN A 191 4.77 -4.46 -10.64
N ASN A 192 4.16 -3.75 -11.61
CA ASN A 192 4.77 -3.55 -12.91
C ASN A 192 5.94 -2.56 -12.79
N SER A 193 7.12 -3.09 -12.59
CA SER A 193 8.37 -2.38 -12.34
C SER A 193 9.53 -3.15 -12.99
N PRO A 194 10.70 -2.52 -13.22
CA PRO A 194 11.89 -3.22 -13.75
C PRO A 194 12.23 -4.46 -12.93
N LYS A 195 12.22 -4.34 -11.59
CA LYS A 195 12.40 -5.47 -10.69
C LYS A 195 11.33 -6.55 -10.87
N GLY A 196 10.06 -6.17 -11.03
CA GLY A 196 8.95 -7.11 -11.28
C GLY A 196 9.17 -7.95 -12.53
N VAL A 197 9.65 -7.35 -13.61
CA VAL A 197 9.99 -8.06 -14.86
C VAL A 197 11.19 -8.99 -14.63
N LEU A 198 12.26 -8.51 -13.97
CA LEU A 198 13.42 -9.34 -13.62
C LEU A 198 13.02 -10.52 -12.71
N ASP A 199 12.09 -10.31 -11.79
CA ASP A 199 11.55 -11.35 -10.91
C ASP A 199 10.86 -12.49 -11.70
N VAL A 200 10.17 -12.19 -12.78
CA VAL A 200 9.58 -13.19 -13.66
C VAL A 200 10.66 -13.93 -14.46
N VAL A 201 11.58 -13.19 -15.09
CA VAL A 201 12.61 -13.77 -15.97
C VAL A 201 13.55 -14.70 -15.22
N PHE A 202 14.02 -14.29 -14.03
CA PHE A 202 14.95 -15.08 -13.22
C PHE A 202 14.26 -16.11 -12.31
N CYS A 203 12.93 -16.28 -12.40
CA CYS A 203 12.25 -17.39 -11.73
C CYS A 203 12.81 -18.74 -12.19
N ALA A 204 13.13 -19.62 -11.21
CA ALA A 204 13.75 -20.91 -11.54
C ALA A 204 12.77 -21.93 -12.12
N TRP A 205 11.48 -21.85 -11.76
CA TRP A 205 10.44 -22.84 -12.09
C TRP A 205 9.45 -22.38 -13.17
N ILE A 206 9.63 -21.18 -13.70
CA ILE A 206 8.91 -20.66 -14.90
C ILE A 206 9.94 -20.14 -15.90
N ASN A 207 9.66 -20.35 -17.18
CA ASN A 207 10.42 -19.74 -18.27
C ASN A 207 9.45 -19.13 -19.29
N GLU A 208 9.33 -17.80 -19.24
CA GLU A 208 8.53 -17.01 -20.22
C GLU A 208 9.44 -16.19 -21.15
N SER A 209 10.76 -16.33 -21.00
CA SER A 209 11.75 -15.62 -21.81
C SER A 209 12.33 -16.51 -22.92
N ALA A 210 12.96 -15.89 -23.91
CA ALA A 210 13.67 -16.61 -24.98
C ALA A 210 15.04 -17.16 -24.53
N LEU A 211 15.32 -17.24 -23.22
CA LEU A 211 16.56 -17.76 -22.67
C LEU A 211 16.52 -19.27 -22.47
N THR A 212 17.66 -19.93 -22.70
CA THR A 212 17.90 -21.28 -22.17
C THR A 212 18.23 -21.19 -20.66
N VAL A 213 18.13 -22.33 -19.96
CA VAL A 213 18.50 -22.43 -18.54
C VAL A 213 19.94 -21.98 -18.31
N GLU A 214 20.88 -22.41 -19.16
CA GLU A 214 22.29 -22.05 -19.10
C GLU A 214 22.49 -20.52 -19.27
N GLN A 215 21.83 -19.92 -20.25
CA GLN A 215 21.88 -18.48 -20.50
C GLN A 215 21.32 -17.68 -19.32
N LYS A 216 20.21 -18.15 -18.73
CA LYS A 216 19.59 -17.54 -17.55
C LYS A 216 20.58 -17.53 -16.38
N ILE A 217 21.25 -18.66 -16.10
CA ILE A 217 22.26 -18.79 -15.04
C ILE A 217 23.45 -17.86 -15.32
N GLU A 218 23.95 -17.81 -16.54
CA GLU A 218 25.10 -16.98 -16.90
C GLU A 218 24.79 -15.48 -16.80
N LEU A 219 23.61 -15.06 -17.26
CA LEU A 219 23.16 -13.67 -17.12
C LEU A 219 22.92 -13.28 -15.65
N ALA A 220 22.40 -14.19 -14.82
CA ALA A 220 22.30 -13.96 -13.37
C ALA A 220 23.67 -13.75 -12.75
N ARG A 221 24.68 -14.58 -13.12
CA ARG A 221 26.06 -14.46 -12.66
C ARG A 221 26.68 -13.12 -13.04
N SER A 222 26.55 -12.73 -14.31
CA SER A 222 27.03 -11.44 -14.82
C SER A 222 26.33 -10.27 -14.11
N ALA A 223 25.02 -10.37 -13.88
CA ALA A 223 24.24 -9.32 -13.21
C ALA A 223 24.72 -9.09 -11.77
N ILE A 224 24.89 -10.16 -10.99
CA ILE A 224 25.39 -10.08 -9.59
C ILE A 224 26.79 -9.45 -9.52
N GLU A 225 27.59 -9.59 -10.58
CA GLU A 225 28.91 -8.97 -10.64
C GLU A 225 28.87 -7.48 -10.93
N ARG A 226 27.90 -7.04 -11.72
CA ARG A 226 27.85 -5.69 -12.29
C ARG A 226 26.88 -4.75 -11.55
N TYR A 227 25.77 -5.27 -11.04
CA TYR A 227 24.69 -4.47 -10.48
C TYR A 227 24.47 -4.72 -8.99
N PRO A 228 24.46 -3.67 -8.14
CA PRO A 228 24.32 -3.83 -6.68
C PRO A 228 23.04 -4.54 -6.25
N ASN A 229 21.93 -4.30 -6.95
CA ASN A 229 20.59 -4.83 -6.63
C ASN A 229 20.38 -6.28 -7.09
N ALA A 230 21.22 -6.77 -8.01
CA ALA A 230 21.05 -8.09 -8.62
C ALA A 230 21.14 -9.23 -7.59
N TRP A 231 21.98 -9.07 -6.55
CA TRP A 231 22.07 -10.04 -5.49
C TRP A 231 20.71 -10.26 -4.80
N ASP A 232 19.99 -9.18 -4.47
CA ASP A 232 18.68 -9.24 -3.79
C ASP A 232 17.61 -9.86 -4.67
N VAL A 233 17.61 -9.57 -5.97
CA VAL A 233 16.68 -10.19 -6.95
C VAL A 233 16.94 -11.69 -7.02
N ILE A 234 18.18 -12.13 -7.23
CA ILE A 234 18.50 -13.56 -7.36
C ILE A 234 18.30 -14.31 -6.03
N ALA A 235 18.67 -13.71 -4.89
CA ALA A 235 18.39 -14.30 -3.58
C ALA A 235 16.91 -14.52 -3.32
N SER A 236 16.04 -13.63 -3.82
CA SER A 236 14.57 -13.80 -3.71
C SER A 236 14.04 -14.97 -4.55
N LYS A 237 14.83 -15.54 -5.46
CA LYS A 237 14.45 -16.69 -6.29
C LYS A 237 14.93 -18.03 -5.73
N LEU A 238 15.59 -18.03 -4.58
CA LEU A 238 15.95 -19.27 -3.89
C LEU A 238 14.67 -20.02 -3.47
N PRO A 239 14.71 -21.36 -3.36
CA PRO A 239 13.52 -22.16 -3.12
C PRO A 239 12.85 -21.81 -1.79
N HIS A 240 11.54 -21.71 -1.77
CA HIS A 240 10.70 -21.35 -0.65
C HIS A 240 9.47 -22.28 -0.60
N GLY A 241 8.88 -22.49 0.56
CA GLY A 241 7.73 -23.41 0.75
C GLY A 241 6.49 -23.05 -0.08
N THR A 242 6.25 -21.77 -0.33
CA THR A 242 5.21 -21.27 -1.24
C THR A 242 5.78 -20.19 -2.14
N SER A 243 5.71 -20.39 -3.46
CA SER A 243 6.13 -19.41 -4.44
C SER A 243 4.99 -19.09 -5.40
N SER A 244 4.72 -17.82 -5.63
CA SER A 244 3.71 -17.36 -6.59
C SER A 244 4.30 -16.28 -7.48
N ILE A 245 3.86 -16.25 -8.74
CA ILE A 245 4.11 -15.15 -9.67
C ILE A 245 2.78 -14.46 -9.94
N CYS A 246 2.77 -13.14 -9.80
CA CYS A 246 1.56 -12.34 -9.95
C CYS A 246 1.34 -11.80 -11.37
N SER A 247 2.34 -11.89 -12.25
CA SER A 247 2.27 -11.37 -13.62
C SER A 247 2.99 -12.28 -14.61
N THR A 248 2.53 -12.26 -15.85
CA THR A 248 3.18 -12.85 -17.02
C THR A 248 3.73 -11.74 -17.91
N LEU A 249 4.72 -12.05 -18.76
CA LEU A 249 5.27 -11.09 -19.71
C LEU A 249 4.25 -10.70 -20.77
N ASN A 250 4.20 -9.44 -21.15
CA ASN A 250 3.36 -8.96 -22.24
C ASN A 250 3.86 -9.49 -23.58
N THR A 251 3.00 -10.20 -24.31
CA THR A 251 3.34 -10.83 -25.60
C THR A 251 2.95 -9.92 -26.77
N PRO A 252 3.74 -9.90 -27.86
CA PRO A 252 3.35 -9.23 -29.10
C PRO A 252 2.10 -9.89 -29.70
N LYS A 253 1.25 -9.09 -30.33
CA LYS A 253 -0.01 -9.57 -30.88
C LYS A 253 0.15 -10.27 -32.25
N TYR A 254 1.03 -9.77 -33.07
CA TYR A 254 1.20 -10.19 -34.45
C TYR A 254 2.57 -10.83 -34.71
N ARG A 255 3.62 -10.31 -34.10
CA ARG A 255 4.98 -10.86 -34.23
C ARG A 255 5.14 -12.13 -33.41
N ARG A 256 5.67 -13.21 -34.01
CA ARG A 256 5.96 -14.45 -33.29
C ARG A 256 7.10 -14.21 -32.27
N ILE A 257 6.94 -14.82 -31.13
CA ILE A 257 7.99 -14.94 -30.10
C ILE A 257 8.81 -16.21 -30.37
N ASP A 258 10.01 -16.25 -29.84
CA ASP A 258 10.76 -17.50 -29.75
C ASP A 258 10.13 -18.35 -28.62
N GLU A 259 9.84 -19.62 -28.92
CA GLU A 259 9.26 -20.52 -27.91
C GLU A 259 10.20 -20.66 -26.72
N PRO A 260 9.72 -20.47 -25.49
CA PRO A 260 10.52 -20.70 -24.29
C PRO A 260 10.96 -22.16 -24.20
N GLU A 261 12.13 -22.40 -23.64
CA GLU A 261 12.61 -23.76 -23.38
C GLU A 261 11.74 -24.42 -22.30
N GLU A 262 11.34 -25.66 -22.52
CA GLU A 262 10.64 -26.47 -21.52
C GLU A 262 11.55 -26.73 -20.32
N LEU A 263 11.00 -26.62 -19.10
CA LEU A 263 11.73 -26.81 -17.86
C LEU A 263 11.48 -28.20 -17.29
N TYR A 264 12.55 -28.91 -16.97
CA TYR A 264 12.50 -30.18 -16.24
C TYR A 264 12.95 -29.97 -14.79
N VAL A 265 12.48 -30.83 -13.88
CA VAL A 265 12.77 -30.72 -12.43
C VAL A 265 14.28 -30.65 -12.12
N HIS A 266 15.11 -31.39 -12.86
CA HIS A 266 16.55 -31.38 -12.66
C HIS A 266 17.20 -30.04 -13.06
N GLU A 267 16.65 -29.34 -14.05
CA GLU A 267 17.11 -28.02 -14.48
C GLU A 267 16.69 -26.93 -13.50
N VAL A 268 15.49 -27.03 -12.96
CA VAL A 268 15.02 -26.15 -11.86
C VAL A 268 15.94 -26.30 -10.65
N ASN A 269 16.25 -27.55 -10.24
CA ASN A 269 17.15 -27.81 -9.12
C ASN A 269 18.57 -27.31 -9.40
N LYS A 270 19.08 -27.50 -10.62
CA LYS A 270 20.37 -26.95 -11.06
C LYS A 270 20.37 -25.43 -10.92
N THR A 271 19.33 -24.77 -11.39
CA THR A 271 19.21 -23.31 -11.30
C THR A 271 19.23 -22.83 -9.84
N TYR A 272 18.48 -23.48 -8.96
CA TYR A 272 18.47 -23.16 -7.54
C TYR A 272 19.86 -23.33 -6.88
N ILE A 273 20.58 -24.41 -7.21
CA ILE A 273 21.94 -24.65 -6.66
C ILE A 273 22.92 -23.58 -7.16
N GLU A 274 22.88 -23.25 -8.45
CA GLU A 274 23.77 -22.21 -9.01
C GLU A 274 23.44 -20.82 -8.44
N TYR A 275 22.16 -20.46 -8.28
CA TYR A 275 21.77 -19.21 -7.64
C TYR A 275 22.26 -19.15 -6.19
N LEU A 276 22.08 -20.22 -5.42
CA LEU A 276 22.60 -20.30 -4.05
C LEU A 276 24.11 -20.08 -3.99
N ARG A 277 24.88 -20.74 -4.86
CA ARG A 277 26.33 -20.58 -4.92
C ARG A 277 26.75 -19.15 -5.26
N MET A 278 26.09 -18.52 -6.23
CA MET A 278 26.32 -17.10 -6.56
C MET A 278 26.02 -16.20 -5.36
N CYS A 279 24.91 -16.44 -4.64
CA CYS A 279 24.54 -15.68 -3.45
C CYS A 279 25.60 -15.85 -2.34
N ILE A 280 26.06 -17.07 -2.08
CA ILE A 280 27.11 -17.36 -1.09
C ILE A 280 28.40 -16.65 -1.43
N ASP A 281 28.86 -16.73 -2.68
CA ASP A 281 30.15 -16.16 -3.09
C ASP A 281 30.16 -14.62 -2.96
N ARG A 282 28.99 -13.97 -3.01
CA ARG A 282 28.80 -12.52 -2.89
C ARG A 282 28.21 -12.07 -1.55
N ALA A 283 27.94 -12.97 -0.62
CA ALA A 283 27.47 -12.61 0.72
C ALA A 283 28.56 -11.90 1.55
N TYR A 284 29.80 -12.18 1.26
CA TYR A 284 30.97 -11.63 1.99
C TYR A 284 30.80 -11.80 3.51
N THR A 285 31.08 -10.73 4.28
CA THR A 285 30.92 -10.67 5.74
C THR A 285 29.62 -10.03 6.19
N GLY A 286 28.66 -9.75 5.29
CA GLY A 286 27.40 -9.11 5.64
C GLY A 286 26.40 -10.06 6.26
N ALA A 287 26.02 -9.86 7.51
CA ALA A 287 25.05 -10.70 8.22
C ALA A 287 23.68 -10.78 7.50
N ASP A 288 23.15 -9.65 6.98
CA ASP A 288 21.84 -9.61 6.30
C ASP A 288 21.76 -10.59 5.12
N ARG A 289 22.83 -10.68 4.34
CA ARG A 289 22.87 -11.61 3.19
C ARG A 289 22.91 -13.07 3.65
N TRP A 290 23.68 -13.36 4.70
CA TRP A 290 23.75 -14.70 5.26
C TRP A 290 22.44 -15.14 5.92
N ILE A 291 21.74 -14.21 6.60
CA ILE A 291 20.42 -14.45 7.17
C ILE A 291 19.41 -14.82 6.07
N LYS A 292 19.38 -14.06 4.96
CA LYS A 292 18.55 -14.42 3.80
C LYS A 292 18.89 -15.80 3.25
N ILE A 293 20.15 -16.15 3.11
CA ILE A 293 20.58 -17.48 2.65
C ILE A 293 20.07 -18.56 3.62
N LEU A 294 20.24 -18.39 4.94
CA LEU A 294 19.84 -19.35 5.97
C LEU A 294 18.34 -19.68 5.93
N GLN A 295 17.50 -18.70 5.64
CA GLN A 295 16.03 -18.90 5.51
C GLN A 295 15.65 -19.89 4.39
N HIS A 296 16.51 -20.06 3.39
CA HIS A 296 16.28 -20.94 2.24
C HIS A 296 17.04 -22.28 2.32
N VAL A 297 18.07 -22.41 3.17
CA VAL A 297 18.98 -23.57 3.22
C VAL A 297 18.22 -24.88 3.45
N LYS A 298 17.17 -24.85 4.24
CA LYS A 298 16.33 -26.03 4.54
C LYS A 298 15.69 -26.70 3.31
N SER A 299 15.54 -25.95 2.23
CA SER A 299 14.94 -26.46 0.98
C SER A 299 15.90 -27.25 0.09
N TYR A 300 17.16 -27.33 0.46
CA TYR A 300 18.21 -28.08 -0.26
C TYR A 300 18.52 -29.44 0.39
N ASP A 301 19.17 -30.31 -0.36
CA ASP A 301 19.64 -31.58 0.21
C ASP A 301 20.74 -31.36 1.25
N ILE A 302 20.94 -32.40 2.10
CA ILE A 302 21.85 -32.32 3.26
C ILE A 302 23.32 -32.00 2.88
N ASN A 303 23.78 -32.38 1.66
CA ASN A 303 25.14 -32.12 1.23
C ASN A 303 25.32 -30.64 0.91
N ILE A 304 24.34 -30.04 0.24
CA ILE A 304 24.34 -28.60 -0.05
C ILE A 304 24.21 -27.79 1.25
N GLN A 305 23.36 -28.23 2.19
CA GLN A 305 23.27 -27.58 3.51
C GLN A 305 24.63 -27.59 4.23
N LYS A 306 25.37 -28.70 4.22
CA LYS A 306 26.72 -28.80 4.82
C LYS A 306 27.70 -27.87 4.12
N GLU A 307 27.69 -27.78 2.79
CA GLU A 307 28.51 -26.85 2.02
C GLU A 307 28.30 -25.39 2.50
N VAL A 308 27.01 -24.99 2.63
CA VAL A 308 26.63 -23.64 3.10
C VAL A 308 27.16 -23.41 4.52
N PHE A 309 26.92 -24.33 5.43
CA PHE A 309 27.32 -24.21 6.84
C PHE A 309 28.83 -24.15 7.02
N GLU A 310 29.59 -24.95 6.29
CA GLU A 310 31.08 -24.89 6.33
C GLU A 310 31.58 -23.53 5.86
N LYS A 311 30.99 -23.00 4.78
CA LYS A 311 31.34 -21.68 4.24
C LYS A 311 30.98 -20.58 5.23
N LEU A 312 29.80 -20.64 5.85
CA LEU A 312 29.35 -19.69 6.88
C LEU A 312 30.31 -19.64 8.06
N VAL A 313 30.63 -20.80 8.64
CA VAL A 313 31.56 -20.88 9.77
C VAL A 313 32.93 -20.32 9.41
N PHE A 314 33.41 -20.56 8.18
CA PHE A 314 34.67 -20.00 7.69
C PHE A 314 34.60 -18.46 7.60
N ILE A 315 33.57 -17.92 7.04
CA ILE A 315 33.39 -16.46 6.86
C ILE A 315 33.19 -15.76 8.20
N CYS A 316 32.42 -16.36 9.13
CA CYS A 316 32.20 -15.81 10.48
C CYS A 316 33.52 -15.51 11.23
N LYS A 317 34.64 -16.17 10.91
CA LYS A 317 35.96 -15.85 11.50
C LYS A 317 36.42 -14.43 11.16
N LYS A 318 35.89 -13.83 10.08
CA LYS A 318 36.24 -12.49 9.58
C LYS A 318 35.19 -11.43 9.91
N MET A 319 34.04 -11.83 10.46
CA MET A 319 32.92 -10.93 10.81
C MET A 319 33.15 -10.23 12.14
N SER A 320 32.54 -9.09 12.33
CA SER A 320 32.43 -8.42 13.63
C SER A 320 31.57 -9.26 14.61
N ASP A 321 31.67 -8.99 15.91
CA ASP A 321 30.86 -9.70 16.90
C ASP A 321 29.39 -9.38 16.77
N GLU A 322 29.04 -8.15 16.34
CA GLU A 322 27.66 -7.74 16.00
C GLU A 322 27.08 -8.61 14.87
N GLU A 323 27.81 -8.80 13.79
CA GLU A 323 27.35 -9.63 12.68
C GLU A 323 27.21 -11.09 13.06
N LYS A 324 28.18 -11.62 13.83
CA LYS A 324 28.13 -13.00 14.33
C LYS A 324 26.93 -13.26 15.20
N ILE A 325 26.61 -12.35 16.13
CA ILE A 325 25.44 -12.53 17.02
C ILE A 325 24.12 -12.46 16.28
N ARG A 326 23.99 -11.61 15.26
CA ARG A 326 22.81 -11.57 14.41
C ARG A 326 22.58 -12.91 13.71
N ILE A 327 23.63 -13.52 13.15
CA ILE A 327 23.53 -14.84 12.53
C ILE A 327 23.21 -15.93 13.57
N LYS A 328 23.83 -15.89 14.75
CA LYS A 328 23.53 -16.85 15.84
C LYS A 328 22.07 -16.75 16.28
N ASN A 329 21.54 -15.54 16.39
CA ASN A 329 20.15 -15.34 16.79
C ASN A 329 19.19 -15.85 15.72
N GLU A 330 19.46 -15.63 14.43
CA GLU A 330 18.67 -16.20 13.34
C GLU A 330 18.66 -17.73 13.38
N ILE A 331 19.84 -18.36 13.53
CA ILE A 331 19.94 -19.82 13.65
C ILE A 331 19.14 -20.30 14.87
N ARG A 332 19.26 -19.61 16.00
CA ARG A 332 18.50 -19.94 17.23
C ARG A 332 17.00 -19.82 17.01
N TYR A 333 16.57 -18.78 16.30
CA TYR A 333 15.15 -18.57 15.99
C TYR A 333 14.60 -19.64 15.04
N GLU A 334 15.37 -20.04 14.01
CA GLU A 334 14.97 -21.15 13.13
C GLU A 334 14.86 -22.46 13.90
N ILE A 335 15.78 -22.76 14.82
CA ILE A 335 15.69 -23.97 15.68
C ILE A 335 14.43 -23.90 16.54
N PHE A 336 14.18 -22.78 17.22
CA PHE A 336 12.96 -22.55 18.01
C PHE A 336 11.71 -22.79 17.19
N ARG A 337 11.58 -22.11 16.06
CA ARG A 337 10.40 -22.15 15.20
C ARG A 337 10.06 -23.58 14.74
N HIS A 338 11.07 -24.33 14.32
CA HIS A 338 10.87 -25.70 13.83
C HIS A 338 10.62 -26.72 14.95
N ARG A 339 11.13 -26.52 16.14
CA ARG A 339 10.81 -27.33 17.31
C ARG A 339 9.46 -26.98 17.92
N TYR A 340 9.11 -25.70 17.92
CA TYR A 340 7.81 -25.26 18.41
C TYR A 340 6.64 -25.76 17.53
N PHE A 341 6.83 -25.78 16.22
CA PHE A 341 5.87 -26.28 15.25
C PHE A 341 6.31 -27.64 14.65
N GLU A 342 6.72 -28.59 15.48
CA GLU A 342 7.30 -29.83 15.00
C GLU A 342 6.38 -30.69 14.14
N ASP A 343 5.05 -30.61 14.34
CA ASP A 343 4.03 -31.32 13.57
C ASP A 343 3.64 -30.66 12.24
N ALA A 344 4.20 -29.49 11.93
CA ALA A 344 3.92 -28.82 10.69
C ALA A 344 4.66 -29.44 9.50
N ASP A 345 4.00 -29.59 8.35
CA ASP A 345 4.57 -30.17 7.12
C ASP A 345 5.87 -29.49 6.67
N TRP A 346 6.07 -28.23 7.05
CA TRP A 346 7.25 -27.44 6.72
C TRP A 346 8.36 -27.54 7.79
N SER A 347 8.13 -28.27 8.88
CA SER A 347 9.11 -28.38 9.97
C SER A 347 10.30 -29.25 9.55
N MET A 348 11.49 -28.88 10.06
CA MET A 348 12.71 -29.65 9.80
C MET A 348 12.81 -30.85 10.72
N PRO A 349 13.34 -32.00 10.23
CA PRO A 349 13.68 -33.13 11.08
C PRO A 349 14.71 -32.77 12.15
N GLN A 350 14.65 -33.44 13.29
CA GLN A 350 15.54 -33.18 14.44
C GLN A 350 17.05 -33.34 14.12
N GLU A 351 17.37 -34.22 13.18
CA GLU A 351 18.76 -34.41 12.71
C GLU A 351 19.31 -33.15 12.04
N VAL A 352 18.47 -32.48 11.22
CA VAL A 352 18.82 -31.21 10.56
C VAL A 352 18.94 -30.08 11.58
N LEU A 353 18.02 -30.00 12.56
CA LEU A 353 18.10 -29.00 13.63
C LEU A 353 19.35 -29.15 14.49
N SER A 354 19.81 -30.39 14.70
CA SER A 354 21.06 -30.68 15.41
C SER A 354 22.28 -30.13 14.65
N GLU A 355 22.28 -30.15 13.32
CA GLU A 355 23.34 -29.51 12.51
C GLU A 355 23.32 -27.98 12.66
N TYR A 356 22.12 -27.36 12.67
CA TYR A 356 21.98 -25.91 12.94
C TYR A 356 22.53 -25.54 14.31
N GLU A 357 22.26 -26.33 15.37
CA GLU A 357 22.89 -26.13 16.69
C GLU A 357 24.43 -26.28 16.66
N CYS A 358 24.92 -27.27 15.95
CA CYS A 358 26.36 -27.48 15.78
C CYS A 358 27.04 -26.25 15.12
N VAL A 359 26.41 -25.70 14.08
CA VAL A 359 26.88 -24.49 13.40
C VAL A 359 26.85 -23.29 14.35
N MET A 360 25.72 -23.05 15.04
CA MET A 360 25.58 -21.97 16.01
C MET A 360 26.69 -22.02 17.08
N ASN A 361 27.01 -23.20 17.58
CA ASN A 361 28.06 -23.39 18.59
C ASN A 361 29.51 -23.19 18.05
N LYS A 362 29.72 -23.41 16.75
CA LYS A 362 30.99 -23.12 16.07
C LYS A 362 31.23 -21.64 15.81
N ILE A 363 30.17 -20.81 15.82
CA ILE A 363 30.30 -19.36 15.66
C ILE A 363 30.69 -18.75 17.02
N VAL A 364 31.95 -18.38 17.16
CA VAL A 364 32.52 -17.86 18.41
C VAL A 364 32.62 -16.33 18.34
N VAL A 365 31.96 -15.65 19.28
CA VAL A 365 32.10 -14.20 19.49
C VAL A 365 33.34 -13.92 20.37
N GLY A 366 34.02 -12.82 20.11
CA GLY A 366 35.20 -12.37 20.88
C GLY A 366 34.79 -11.88 22.27
N GLU A 367 33.86 -10.93 22.31
CA GLU A 367 33.29 -10.40 23.55
C GLU A 367 32.10 -11.25 24.02
N LYS A 368 32.31 -12.07 25.05
CA LYS A 368 31.31 -13.05 25.50
C LYS A 368 29.98 -12.46 26.00
N ILE A 369 29.90 -11.16 26.25
CA ILE A 369 28.66 -10.48 26.64
C ILE A 369 27.61 -10.57 25.54
N TYR A 370 28.03 -10.58 24.26
CA TYR A 370 27.08 -10.76 23.14
C TYR A 370 26.26 -12.04 23.22
N ASP A 371 26.78 -13.13 23.75
CA ASP A 371 26.05 -14.40 23.90
C ASP A 371 24.87 -14.32 24.89
N TYR A 372 24.70 -13.22 25.61
CA TYR A 372 23.61 -12.98 26.55
C TYR A 372 22.49 -12.08 25.98
N LEU A 373 22.72 -11.38 24.87
CA LEU A 373 21.79 -10.35 24.37
C LEU A 373 20.41 -10.92 23.99
N TYR A 374 20.32 -12.17 23.57
CA TYR A 374 19.04 -12.76 23.16
C TYR A 374 18.00 -12.84 24.30
N ILE A 375 18.43 -12.72 25.58
CA ILE A 375 17.49 -12.67 26.72
C ILE A 375 16.54 -11.48 26.65
N PHE A 376 16.90 -10.45 25.88
CA PHE A 376 16.10 -9.23 25.68
C PHE A 376 15.17 -9.32 24.45
N SER A 377 15.04 -10.50 23.84
CA SER A 377 14.08 -10.72 22.75
C SER A 377 12.64 -10.63 23.26
N HIS A 378 11.72 -10.23 22.38
CA HIS A 378 10.29 -10.12 22.69
C HIS A 378 9.71 -11.45 23.22
N VAL A 379 8.71 -11.37 24.07
CA VAL A 379 8.13 -12.53 24.77
C VAL A 379 7.58 -13.59 23.82
N TYR A 380 6.96 -13.15 22.72
CA TYR A 380 6.36 -14.06 21.72
C TYR A 380 7.38 -14.66 20.75
N ASP A 381 8.50 -14.03 20.59
CA ASP A 381 9.58 -14.42 19.68
C ASP A 381 10.84 -14.89 20.44
N PHE A 382 10.71 -15.19 21.74
CA PHE A 382 11.83 -15.63 22.55
C PHE A 382 12.31 -17.01 22.11
N PRO A 383 13.57 -17.13 21.60
CA PRO A 383 13.99 -18.32 20.90
C PRO A 383 14.55 -19.40 21.86
N LEU A 384 13.65 -20.08 22.57
CA LEU A 384 13.98 -21.26 23.36
C LEU A 384 14.59 -22.34 22.46
N LEU A 385 15.70 -22.95 22.87
CA LEU A 385 16.25 -24.07 22.11
C LEU A 385 15.41 -25.36 22.25
N ASN A 386 14.75 -25.53 23.38
CA ASN A 386 13.86 -26.69 23.64
C ASN A 386 12.47 -26.22 24.09
N PRO A 387 11.68 -25.63 23.19
CA PRO A 387 10.30 -25.27 23.53
C PRO A 387 9.43 -26.52 23.70
N ILE A 388 8.31 -26.38 24.40
CA ILE A 388 7.22 -27.34 24.35
C ILE A 388 6.52 -27.15 23.02
N PRO A 389 6.35 -28.22 22.20
CA PRO A 389 5.75 -28.11 20.89
C PRO A 389 4.31 -27.60 20.95
N TYR A 390 3.92 -26.84 19.92
CA TYR A 390 2.58 -26.30 19.76
C TYR A 390 1.54 -27.40 19.53
N SER A 391 0.43 -27.35 20.28
CA SER A 391 -0.77 -28.15 20.01
C SER A 391 -1.97 -27.21 19.88
N LYS A 392 -2.79 -27.44 18.88
CA LYS A 392 -4.00 -26.62 18.64
C LYS A 392 -5.03 -26.78 19.75
N GLU A 393 -5.08 -27.96 20.39
CA GLU A 393 -6.06 -28.33 21.44
C GLU A 393 -5.66 -27.72 22.79
N GLU A 394 -4.37 -27.57 23.07
CA GLU A 394 -3.83 -27.13 24.36
C GLU A 394 -3.08 -25.80 24.27
N ASN A 395 -3.40 -24.94 23.28
CA ASN A 395 -2.62 -23.76 22.96
C ASN A 395 -2.33 -22.85 24.17
N THR A 396 -3.34 -22.55 25.00
CA THR A 396 -3.16 -21.66 26.16
C THR A 396 -2.23 -22.25 27.20
N GLU A 397 -2.33 -23.53 27.47
CA GLU A 397 -1.49 -24.21 28.46
C GLU A 397 -0.03 -24.29 27.99
N ILE A 398 0.17 -24.66 26.73
CA ILE A 398 1.51 -24.71 26.11
C ILE A 398 2.15 -23.32 26.07
N HIS A 399 1.39 -22.29 25.75
CA HIS A 399 1.89 -20.92 25.80
C HIS A 399 2.36 -20.54 27.21
N ASN A 400 1.58 -20.84 28.25
CA ASN A 400 1.94 -20.57 29.64
C ASN A 400 3.19 -21.36 30.07
N GLN A 401 3.31 -22.62 29.66
CA GLN A 401 4.48 -23.45 29.98
C GLN A 401 5.73 -22.93 29.29
N ASN A 402 5.68 -22.56 28.02
CA ASN A 402 6.81 -21.94 27.33
C ASN A 402 7.18 -20.58 27.91
N TYR A 403 6.19 -19.80 28.43
CA TYR A 403 6.46 -18.58 29.16
C TYR A 403 7.30 -18.85 30.42
N ILE A 404 6.95 -19.89 31.19
CA ILE A 404 7.72 -20.31 32.38
C ILE A 404 9.15 -20.73 31.98
N LEU A 405 9.31 -21.57 30.95
CA LEU A 405 10.62 -21.97 30.46
C LEU A 405 11.47 -20.77 30.01
N ARG A 406 10.87 -19.76 29.39
CA ARG A 406 11.54 -18.51 29.08
C ARG A 406 12.06 -17.80 30.34
N GLU A 407 11.23 -17.67 31.36
CA GLU A 407 11.64 -17.03 32.61
C GLU A 407 12.79 -17.82 33.31
N GLU A 408 12.71 -19.14 33.29
CA GLU A 408 13.80 -20.01 33.81
C GLU A 408 15.11 -19.82 33.04
N GLU A 409 15.05 -19.80 31.69
CA GLU A 409 16.24 -19.56 30.84
C GLU A 409 16.86 -18.19 31.11
N ILE A 410 16.03 -17.13 31.22
CA ILE A 410 16.51 -15.76 31.51
C ILE A 410 17.18 -15.72 32.88
N ASN A 411 16.55 -16.33 33.91
CA ASN A 411 17.10 -16.38 35.28
C ASN A 411 18.45 -17.12 35.31
N GLU A 412 18.52 -18.27 34.65
CA GLU A 412 19.78 -19.04 34.58
C GLU A 412 20.88 -18.26 33.87
N ARG A 413 20.58 -17.57 32.81
CA ARG A 413 21.55 -16.75 32.06
C ARG A 413 22.00 -15.54 32.85
N ILE A 414 21.09 -14.83 33.49
CA ILE A 414 21.45 -13.69 34.35
C ILE A 414 22.30 -14.15 35.53
N LYS A 415 21.99 -15.28 36.16
CA LYS A 415 22.83 -15.84 37.22
C LYS A 415 24.26 -16.12 36.72
N LYS A 416 24.39 -16.80 35.56
CA LYS A 416 25.71 -17.05 34.95
C LYS A 416 26.43 -15.75 34.58
N PHE A 417 25.69 -14.71 34.12
CA PHE A 417 26.25 -13.41 33.82
C PHE A 417 26.84 -12.75 35.08
N LYS A 418 26.10 -12.75 36.20
CA LYS A 418 26.54 -12.23 37.49
C LYS A 418 27.77 -13.03 38.03
N GLU A 419 27.75 -14.37 37.95
CA GLU A 419 28.87 -15.24 38.38
C GLU A 419 30.16 -15.01 37.60
N LYS A 420 30.04 -14.66 36.29
CA LYS A 420 31.24 -14.33 35.46
C LYS A 420 31.78 -12.93 35.71
N GLY A 421 31.07 -12.09 36.49
CA GLY A 421 31.50 -10.74 36.79
C GLY A 421 31.48 -9.80 35.58
N TYR A 422 30.63 -10.07 34.57
CA TYR A 422 30.53 -9.18 33.41
C TYR A 422 29.89 -7.84 33.76
N SER A 423 30.28 -6.79 33.02
CA SER A 423 29.76 -5.44 33.24
C SER A 423 28.30 -5.31 32.78
N ILE A 424 27.42 -4.94 33.70
CA ILE A 424 26.00 -4.64 33.38
C ILE A 424 25.88 -3.40 32.47
N ASP A 425 26.71 -2.37 32.69
CA ASP A 425 26.71 -1.18 31.86
C ASP A 425 27.03 -1.52 30.40
N ARG A 426 27.97 -2.47 30.19
CA ARG A 426 28.33 -2.93 28.86
C ARG A 426 27.20 -3.74 28.21
N LEU A 427 26.50 -4.58 28.98
CA LEU A 427 25.35 -5.34 28.51
C LEU A 427 24.22 -4.40 28.08
N ILE A 428 23.89 -3.40 28.90
CA ILE A 428 22.88 -2.37 28.61
C ILE A 428 23.29 -1.59 27.34
N GLN A 429 24.52 -1.13 27.25
CA GLN A 429 25.01 -0.41 26.08
C GLN A 429 24.83 -1.21 24.79
N LEU A 430 25.18 -2.49 24.78
CA LEU A 430 25.02 -3.37 23.61
C LEU A 430 23.58 -3.64 23.31
N ALA A 431 22.73 -3.93 24.30
CA ALA A 431 21.31 -4.22 24.12
C ALA A 431 20.54 -3.01 23.54
N VAL A 432 20.87 -1.81 24.00
CA VAL A 432 20.30 -0.55 23.50
C VAL A 432 20.79 -0.26 22.08
N LYS A 433 22.10 -0.42 21.82
CA LYS A 433 22.71 -0.22 20.51
C LYS A 433 22.09 -1.15 19.45
N GLU A 434 21.91 -2.41 19.78
CA GLU A 434 21.32 -3.43 18.88
C GLU A 434 19.78 -3.41 18.88
N LYS A 435 19.16 -2.48 19.62
CA LYS A 435 17.70 -2.23 19.66
C LYS A 435 16.86 -3.45 20.04
N TYR A 436 17.29 -4.20 21.05
CA TYR A 436 16.47 -5.28 21.59
C TYR A 436 15.16 -4.77 22.21
N ASP A 437 14.13 -5.62 22.25
CA ASP A 437 12.77 -5.15 22.51
C ASP A 437 12.46 -4.86 23.99
N VAL A 438 12.84 -5.78 24.90
CA VAL A 438 12.35 -5.78 26.30
C VAL A 438 13.48 -5.56 27.33
N VAL A 439 14.46 -4.70 27.00
CA VAL A 439 15.65 -4.49 27.85
C VAL A 439 15.26 -4.01 29.25
N GLY A 440 14.45 -2.97 29.36
CA GLY A 440 14.06 -2.38 30.65
C GLY A 440 13.30 -3.35 31.53
N GLU A 441 12.34 -4.07 30.99
CA GLU A 441 11.51 -5.04 31.72
C GLU A 441 12.34 -6.22 32.23
N VAL A 442 13.19 -6.82 31.39
CA VAL A 442 14.06 -7.96 31.77
C VAL A 442 15.04 -7.55 32.85
N LEU A 443 15.62 -6.35 32.77
CA LEU A 443 16.51 -5.85 33.81
C LEU A 443 15.77 -5.65 35.12
N ALA A 444 14.59 -5.03 35.12
CA ALA A 444 13.79 -4.82 36.32
C ALA A 444 13.39 -6.15 36.98
N GLN A 445 12.86 -7.08 36.19
CA GLN A 445 12.31 -8.34 36.70
C GLN A 445 13.38 -9.32 37.13
N PHE A 446 14.41 -9.55 36.33
CA PHE A 446 15.32 -10.67 36.49
C PHE A 446 16.71 -10.25 36.98
N TYR A 447 17.25 -9.10 36.51
CA TYR A 447 18.56 -8.68 36.97
C TYR A 447 18.49 -8.00 38.33
N CYS A 448 17.51 -7.15 38.53
CA CYS A 448 17.31 -6.43 39.80
C CYS A 448 16.36 -7.16 40.77
N ASP A 449 15.97 -8.40 40.45
CA ASP A 449 15.09 -9.24 41.27
C ASP A 449 13.77 -8.49 41.68
N GLY A 450 13.23 -7.70 40.76
CA GLY A 450 12.03 -6.87 40.97
C GLY A 450 12.24 -5.66 41.89
N LEU A 451 13.45 -5.26 42.20
CA LEU A 451 13.78 -4.09 43.03
C LEU A 451 14.32 -2.92 42.19
N PHE A 452 14.22 -1.72 42.70
CA PHE A 452 14.86 -0.57 42.08
C PHE A 452 16.35 -0.57 42.31
N ASP A 453 17.16 -0.61 41.25
CA ASP A 453 18.62 -0.54 41.26
C ASP A 453 19.09 0.78 40.63
N GLU A 454 19.68 1.65 41.43
CA GLU A 454 20.17 2.98 41.02
C GLU A 454 21.19 2.91 39.88
N LYS A 455 22.11 1.90 39.92
CA LYS A 455 23.17 1.78 38.93
C LYS A 455 22.59 1.38 37.56
N VAL A 456 21.66 0.43 37.55
CA VAL A 456 20.97 0.02 36.32
C VAL A 456 20.16 1.18 35.77
N PHE A 457 19.42 1.90 36.63
CA PHE A 457 18.63 3.05 36.20
C PHE A 457 19.53 4.15 35.59
N CYS A 458 20.62 4.52 36.22
CA CYS A 458 21.56 5.51 35.67
C CYS A 458 22.17 5.05 34.35
N SER A 459 22.56 3.78 34.26
CA SER A 459 23.11 3.22 33.00
C SER A 459 22.10 3.24 31.86
N LEU A 460 20.82 2.95 32.14
CA LEU A 460 19.74 3.11 31.14
C LEU A 460 19.59 4.58 30.74
N MET A 461 19.56 5.51 31.69
CA MET A 461 19.46 6.95 31.41
C MET A 461 20.62 7.48 30.54
N GLU A 462 21.82 6.95 30.70
CA GLU A 462 22.98 7.36 29.89
C GLU A 462 22.95 6.82 28.46
N ASN A 463 22.47 5.59 28.27
CA ASN A 463 22.54 4.88 26.97
C ASN A 463 21.25 5.02 26.14
N ASP A 464 20.07 5.17 26.77
CA ASP A 464 18.75 5.25 26.13
C ASP A 464 18.32 6.70 25.92
N LYS A 465 18.74 7.30 24.82
CA LYS A 465 18.41 8.69 24.48
C LYS A 465 16.92 8.92 24.22
N GLU A 466 16.21 7.91 23.76
CA GLU A 466 14.78 7.97 23.46
C GLU A 466 13.92 7.79 24.72
N GLY A 467 14.46 7.10 25.73
CA GLY A 467 13.79 6.83 26.99
C GLY A 467 12.83 5.64 26.98
N LYS A 468 12.85 4.82 25.93
CA LYS A 468 11.98 3.62 25.79
C LYS A 468 12.27 2.62 26.92
N TYR A 469 13.53 2.25 27.09
CA TYR A 469 13.93 1.21 28.04
C TYR A 469 13.87 1.70 29.49
N VAL A 470 14.12 2.99 29.73
CA VAL A 470 13.88 3.61 31.03
C VAL A 470 12.40 3.55 31.37
N TYR A 471 11.53 3.86 30.41
CA TYR A 471 10.08 3.76 30.59
C TYR A 471 9.64 2.32 30.92
N ASP A 472 10.13 1.32 30.19
CA ASP A 472 9.79 -0.09 30.43
C ASP A 472 10.25 -0.55 31.82
N TYR A 473 11.47 -0.17 32.23
CA TYR A 473 12.02 -0.45 33.56
C TYR A 473 11.16 0.16 34.69
N VAL A 474 10.83 1.42 34.56
CA VAL A 474 10.02 2.17 35.56
C VAL A 474 8.57 1.65 35.55
N SER A 475 8.00 1.42 34.38
CA SER A 475 6.64 0.90 34.21
C SER A 475 6.46 -0.46 34.89
N TYR A 476 7.44 -1.37 34.75
CA TYR A 476 7.41 -2.67 35.43
C TYR A 476 7.39 -2.50 36.96
N LEU A 477 8.32 -1.73 37.52
CA LEU A 477 8.43 -1.52 38.97
C LEU A 477 7.22 -0.75 39.54
N TYR A 478 6.70 0.21 38.81
CA TYR A 478 5.50 0.96 39.21
C TYR A 478 4.27 0.07 39.30
N ARG A 479 4.02 -0.76 38.26
CA ARG A 479 2.91 -1.73 38.23
C ARG A 479 2.98 -2.77 39.36
N LYS A 480 4.18 -3.06 39.84
CA LYS A 480 4.40 -3.96 41.00
C LYS A 480 4.30 -3.22 42.35
N GLY A 481 4.10 -1.90 42.36
CA GLY A 481 3.99 -1.11 43.57
C GLY A 481 5.34 -0.96 44.31
N ILE A 482 6.46 -1.10 43.64
CA ILE A 482 7.83 -1.08 44.23
C ILE A 482 8.36 0.35 44.36
N ILE A 483 7.95 1.25 43.47
CA ILE A 483 8.44 2.63 43.39
C ILE A 483 7.32 3.63 43.46
N ASP A 484 7.64 4.83 44.01
CA ASP A 484 6.81 6.03 43.85
C ASP A 484 7.19 6.75 42.56
N LEU A 485 6.21 6.92 41.69
CA LEU A 485 6.42 7.52 40.37
C LEU A 485 6.88 9.00 40.47
N SER A 486 6.41 9.73 41.48
CA SER A 486 6.79 11.12 41.71
C SER A 486 8.28 11.28 42.03
N GLU A 487 8.84 10.37 42.84
CA GLU A 487 10.28 10.35 43.17
C GLU A 487 11.14 10.05 41.92
N VAL A 488 10.71 9.11 41.11
CA VAL A 488 11.42 8.76 39.86
C VAL A 488 11.36 9.91 38.85
N ILE A 489 10.23 10.59 38.72
CA ILE A 489 10.08 11.77 37.84
C ILE A 489 11.05 12.88 38.27
N GLU A 490 11.14 13.21 39.55
CA GLU A 490 12.09 14.21 40.04
C GLU A 490 13.55 13.79 39.75
N LYS A 491 13.85 12.51 39.89
CA LYS A 491 15.17 11.99 39.57
C LYS A 491 15.48 12.10 38.04
N VAL A 492 14.54 11.77 37.17
CA VAL A 492 14.69 11.97 35.72
C VAL A 492 14.89 13.44 35.38
N LYS A 493 14.15 14.36 36.02
CA LYS A 493 14.35 15.81 35.83
C LYS A 493 15.76 16.26 36.21
N SER A 494 16.32 15.69 37.26
CA SER A 494 17.67 16.03 37.69
C SER A 494 18.80 15.48 36.79
N LEU A 495 18.55 14.37 36.15
CA LEU A 495 19.53 13.67 35.30
C LEU A 495 19.42 14.03 33.80
N SER A 496 18.21 14.34 33.33
CA SER A 496 17.95 14.53 31.91
C SER A 496 16.81 15.54 31.69
N GLY A 497 16.98 16.42 30.68
CA GLY A 497 15.92 17.29 30.17
C GLY A 497 14.99 16.62 29.17
N ASN A 498 14.95 15.27 29.07
CA ASN A 498 14.13 14.54 28.10
C ASN A 498 12.63 14.67 28.40
N LYS A 499 11.99 15.68 27.80
CA LYS A 499 10.55 15.95 27.95
C LYS A 499 9.68 14.78 27.48
N ASN A 500 10.15 14.02 26.48
CA ASN A 500 9.43 12.84 25.97
C ASN A 500 9.33 11.74 27.02
N LEU A 501 10.45 11.39 27.63
CA LEU A 501 10.49 10.41 28.71
C LEU A 501 9.62 10.85 29.89
N LEU A 502 9.75 12.12 30.35
CA LEU A 502 8.92 12.66 31.42
C LEU A 502 7.44 12.53 31.13
N THR A 503 7.01 12.92 29.92
CA THR A 503 5.61 12.82 29.51
C THR A 503 5.11 11.36 29.51
N ASN A 504 5.94 10.43 29.03
CA ASN A 504 5.60 9.01 29.03
C ASN A 504 5.49 8.44 30.47
N LEU A 505 6.40 8.81 31.36
CA LEU A 505 6.34 8.37 32.76
C LEU A 505 5.11 8.92 33.49
N ILE A 506 4.79 10.19 33.29
CA ILE A 506 3.58 10.81 33.88
C ILE A 506 2.31 10.07 33.41
N SER A 507 2.29 9.57 32.17
CA SER A 507 1.16 8.82 31.63
C SER A 507 0.97 7.42 32.25
N LEU A 508 1.89 6.95 33.07
CA LEU A 508 1.71 5.71 33.86
C LEU A 508 0.74 5.90 35.04
N GLU A 509 0.54 7.13 35.50
CA GLU A 509 -0.33 7.44 36.63
C GLU A 509 -1.79 7.10 36.30
N PHE A 510 -2.47 6.44 37.29
CA PHE A 510 -3.93 6.32 37.30
C PHE A 510 -4.52 7.52 38.06
N VAL A 511 -5.09 8.47 37.34
CA VAL A 511 -5.61 9.68 37.91
C VAL A 511 -6.93 9.39 38.61
N GLU A 512 -6.97 9.51 39.95
CA GLU A 512 -8.16 9.44 40.79
C GLU A 512 -8.66 10.82 41.19
N ASP A 513 -7.75 11.78 41.42
CA ASP A 513 -8.02 13.15 41.76
C ASP A 513 -7.13 14.09 40.93
N TYR A 514 -7.77 15.00 40.20
CA TYR A 514 -7.04 15.89 39.29
C TYR A 514 -6.15 16.92 40.01
N GLU A 515 -6.52 17.32 41.25
CA GLU A 515 -5.74 18.32 42.01
C GLU A 515 -4.34 17.78 42.41
N ASN A 516 -4.24 16.47 42.58
CA ASN A 516 -3.03 15.76 42.94
C ASN A 516 -2.29 15.13 41.78
N ALA A 517 -2.90 15.12 40.55
CA ALA A 517 -2.32 14.50 39.36
C ALA A 517 -0.94 15.07 39.03
N LEU A 518 0.01 14.22 38.70
CA LEU A 518 1.40 14.60 38.41
C LEU A 518 1.48 15.63 37.28
N ILE A 519 0.64 15.47 36.23
CA ILE A 519 0.62 16.41 35.09
C ILE A 519 0.25 17.84 35.48
N VAL A 520 -0.54 18.06 36.52
CA VAL A 520 -0.98 19.40 36.97
C VAL A 520 0.19 20.22 37.47
N LYS A 521 1.18 19.56 38.07
CA LYS A 521 2.39 20.19 38.66
C LYS A 521 3.44 20.58 37.62
N GLU A 522 3.27 20.13 36.37
CA GLU A 522 4.23 20.32 35.31
C GLU A 522 4.10 21.69 34.61
N ASN A 523 5.16 22.06 33.86
CA ASN A 523 5.15 23.30 33.09
C ASN A 523 4.28 23.15 31.82
N GLU A 524 3.96 24.28 31.20
CA GLU A 524 3.05 24.34 30.03
C GLU A 524 3.55 23.50 28.82
N ASP A 525 4.86 23.39 28.63
CA ASP A 525 5.41 22.58 27.51
C ASP A 525 5.13 21.09 27.72
N ILE A 526 5.30 20.58 28.93
CA ILE A 526 5.03 19.19 29.25
C ILE A 526 3.52 18.93 29.23
N LYS A 527 2.69 19.84 29.73
CA LYS A 527 1.22 19.75 29.61
C LYS A 527 0.79 19.65 28.15
N LYS A 528 1.31 20.54 27.33
CA LYS A 528 1.01 20.50 25.90
C LYS A 528 1.43 19.18 25.25
N MET A 529 2.63 18.67 25.54
CA MET A 529 3.11 17.38 25.05
C MET A 529 2.27 16.21 25.54
N TYR A 530 1.86 16.22 26.80
CA TYR A 530 1.04 15.18 27.40
C TYR A 530 -0.34 15.08 26.72
N TRP A 531 -1.04 16.21 26.61
CA TRP A 531 -2.40 16.26 26.06
C TRP A 531 -2.44 16.19 24.52
N SER A 532 -1.36 16.53 23.81
CA SER A 532 -1.30 16.45 22.34
C SER A 532 -0.90 15.09 21.79
N ARG A 533 -0.47 14.16 22.64
CA ARG A 533 -0.11 12.80 22.24
C ARG A 533 -1.31 11.88 22.33
N ASN A 534 -1.35 10.84 21.48
CA ASN A 534 -2.23 9.67 21.64
C ASN A 534 -1.77 8.81 22.84
N VAL A 535 -1.68 9.42 24.00
CA VAL A 535 -1.38 8.72 25.25
C VAL A 535 -2.71 8.51 25.95
N ARG A 536 -3.14 7.26 26.09
CA ARG A 536 -4.34 6.93 26.85
C ARG A 536 -4.23 7.53 28.25
N LEU A 537 -5.05 8.53 28.50
CA LEU A 537 -5.22 9.06 29.86
C LEU A 537 -5.82 7.94 30.72
N ARG A 538 -5.08 7.49 31.71
CA ARG A 538 -5.56 6.45 32.65
C ARG A 538 -6.31 7.10 33.76
N ILE A 539 -7.63 7.28 33.55
CA ILE A 539 -8.51 7.69 34.67
C ILE A 539 -8.95 6.42 35.39
N SER A 540 -8.80 6.45 36.73
CA SER A 540 -9.25 5.34 37.56
C SER A 540 -10.78 5.18 37.50
N ASP A 541 -11.24 3.93 37.48
CA ASP A 541 -12.69 3.64 37.59
C ASP A 541 -13.34 4.13 38.86
N LYS A 542 -12.54 4.48 39.87
CA LYS A 542 -12.97 5.07 41.14
C LYS A 542 -13.00 6.59 41.11
N ALA A 543 -12.54 7.22 40.01
CA ALA A 543 -12.46 8.66 39.90
C ALA A 543 -13.88 9.30 39.99
N GLU A 544 -13.99 10.42 40.65
CA GLU A 544 -15.21 11.21 40.67
C GLU A 544 -15.51 11.83 39.29
N HIS A 545 -16.79 12.07 39.01
CA HIS A 545 -17.26 12.67 37.77
C HIS A 545 -16.50 13.95 37.35
N ARG A 546 -16.12 14.79 38.33
CA ARG A 546 -15.35 16.02 38.12
C ARG A 546 -14.00 15.79 37.42
N VAL A 547 -13.40 14.60 37.59
CA VAL A 547 -12.11 14.26 36.95
C VAL A 547 -12.28 14.09 35.44
N PHE A 548 -13.37 13.48 34.98
CA PHE A 548 -13.68 13.35 33.57
C PHE A 548 -13.90 14.69 32.89
N ILE A 549 -14.67 15.59 33.53
CA ILE A 549 -14.91 16.95 33.03
C ILE A 549 -13.62 17.78 32.99
N TRP A 550 -12.77 17.63 33.99
CA TRP A 550 -11.44 18.25 33.96
C TRP A 550 -10.61 17.76 32.78
N ALA A 551 -10.56 16.46 32.54
CA ALA A 551 -9.81 15.87 31.44
C ALA A 551 -10.30 16.34 30.05
N ILE A 552 -11.63 16.45 29.85
CA ILE A 552 -12.22 17.04 28.65
C ILE A 552 -11.70 18.46 28.42
N ASN A 553 -11.74 19.31 29.45
CA ASN A 553 -11.32 20.71 29.36
C ASN A 553 -9.82 20.87 29.06
N GLU A 554 -8.97 20.07 29.72
CA GLU A 554 -7.53 20.09 29.48
C GLU A 554 -7.18 19.55 28.07
N CYS A 555 -7.83 18.46 27.65
CA CYS A 555 -7.62 17.91 26.33
C CYS A 555 -8.12 18.85 25.21
N LYS A 556 -9.23 19.58 25.44
CA LYS A 556 -9.69 20.64 24.54
C LYS A 556 -8.66 21.75 24.39
N LYS A 557 -8.02 22.15 25.50
CA LYS A 557 -7.04 23.25 25.53
C LYS A 557 -5.72 22.90 24.82
N TYR A 558 -5.23 21.68 24.95
CA TYR A 558 -3.90 21.27 24.53
C TYR A 558 -3.86 20.13 23.53
N GLY A 559 -4.93 19.34 23.46
CA GLY A 559 -4.98 18.10 22.66
C GLY A 559 -5.15 18.33 21.17
N SER A 560 -4.86 17.28 20.43
CA SER A 560 -5.22 17.17 19.02
C SER A 560 -6.64 16.63 18.87
N PHE A 561 -7.17 16.69 17.65
CA PHE A 561 -8.46 16.08 17.29
C PHE A 561 -8.50 14.58 17.70
N ASN A 562 -7.47 13.82 17.34
CA ASN A 562 -7.41 12.39 17.64
C ASN A 562 -7.38 12.10 19.14
N THR A 563 -6.57 12.83 19.90
CA THR A 563 -6.45 12.67 21.36
C THR A 563 -7.76 13.00 22.08
N TYR A 564 -8.44 14.05 21.63
CA TYR A 564 -9.74 14.44 22.18
C TYR A 564 -10.81 13.39 21.91
N LEU A 565 -10.84 12.87 20.70
CA LEU A 565 -11.78 11.85 20.29
C LEU A 565 -11.56 10.52 21.03
N GLU A 566 -10.29 10.10 21.19
CA GLU A 566 -9.92 8.93 21.98
C GLU A 566 -10.37 9.06 23.42
N LEU A 567 -10.17 10.24 24.04
CA LEU A 567 -10.66 10.50 25.37
C LEU A 567 -12.18 10.40 25.45
N LEU A 568 -12.91 11.02 24.53
CA LEU A 568 -14.38 10.94 24.52
C LEU A 568 -14.87 9.50 24.39
N TYR A 569 -14.22 8.71 23.55
CA TYR A 569 -14.51 7.29 23.40
C TYR A 569 -14.29 6.52 24.71
N ASP A 570 -13.18 6.73 25.40
CA ASP A 570 -12.83 6.03 26.64
C ASP A 570 -13.78 6.39 27.82
N ILE A 571 -14.42 7.56 27.78
CA ILE A 571 -15.31 8.03 28.84
C ILE A 571 -16.79 8.07 28.46
N LYS A 572 -17.15 7.69 27.22
CA LYS A 572 -18.53 7.79 26.70
C LYS A 572 -19.58 7.17 27.59
N ASP A 573 -19.27 6.08 28.27
CA ASP A 573 -20.17 5.37 29.20
C ASP A 573 -20.09 5.90 30.65
N LYS A 574 -19.18 6.83 30.94
CA LYS A 574 -18.92 7.36 32.29
C LYS A 574 -19.49 8.76 32.49
N ILE A 575 -19.94 9.41 31.43
CA ILE A 575 -20.58 10.72 31.44
C ILE A 575 -22.02 10.62 30.90
N SER A 576 -22.85 11.62 31.18
CA SER A 576 -24.22 11.63 30.64
C SER A 576 -24.20 11.85 29.11
N VAL A 577 -25.22 11.31 28.41
CA VAL A 577 -25.37 11.53 26.97
C VAL A 577 -25.45 13.02 26.61
N GLN A 578 -25.98 13.85 27.48
CA GLN A 578 -26.02 15.30 27.29
C GLN A 578 -24.63 15.96 27.41
N GLU A 579 -23.78 15.44 28.27
CA GLU A 579 -22.39 15.91 28.38
C GLU A 579 -21.56 15.42 27.19
N LEU A 580 -21.74 14.16 26.80
CA LEU A 580 -21.12 13.60 25.60
C LEU A 580 -21.50 14.42 24.37
N TYR A 581 -22.81 14.76 24.22
CA TYR A 581 -23.29 15.59 23.11
C TYR A 581 -22.58 16.96 23.08
N LYS A 582 -22.53 17.69 24.20
CA LYS A 582 -21.85 18.98 24.28
C LYS A 582 -20.37 18.88 23.93
N ALA A 583 -19.68 17.89 24.51
CA ALA A 583 -18.27 17.67 24.24
C ALA A 583 -18.01 17.29 22.77
N THR A 584 -18.91 16.52 22.16
CA THR A 584 -18.78 16.15 20.75
C THR A 584 -18.96 17.36 19.82
N LEU A 585 -19.87 18.29 20.11
CA LEU A 585 -20.01 19.54 19.34
C LEU A 585 -18.72 20.40 19.39
N GLU A 586 -17.96 20.33 20.47
CA GLU A 586 -16.70 21.08 20.61
C GLU A 586 -15.55 20.54 19.73
N ILE A 587 -15.70 19.34 19.12
CA ILE A 587 -14.72 18.78 18.18
C ILE A 587 -14.46 19.74 17.01
N SER A 588 -15.44 20.49 16.56
CA SER A 588 -15.31 21.48 15.47
C SER A 588 -14.24 22.54 15.71
N ASP A 589 -13.96 22.86 16.97
CA ASP A 589 -13.02 23.89 17.38
C ASP A 589 -11.58 23.37 17.49
N ILE A 590 -11.39 22.06 17.43
CA ILE A 590 -10.09 21.40 17.57
C ILE A 590 -9.46 21.20 16.18
N LYS A 591 -8.19 21.60 16.04
CA LYS A 591 -7.46 21.42 14.77
C LYS A 591 -7.31 19.93 14.46
N SER A 592 -7.80 19.51 13.29
CA SER A 592 -7.62 18.13 12.82
C SER A 592 -6.18 17.90 12.36
N ASP A 593 -5.54 16.94 12.99
CA ASP A 593 -4.33 16.32 12.48
C ASP A 593 -4.70 15.19 11.49
N VAL A 594 -3.69 14.50 10.94
CA VAL A 594 -3.94 13.34 10.10
C VAL A 594 -4.70 12.27 10.88
N ALA A 595 -5.80 11.77 10.32
CA ALA A 595 -6.61 10.73 10.94
C ALA A 595 -5.76 9.49 11.30
N SER A 596 -5.95 8.96 12.52
CA SER A 596 -5.37 7.67 12.90
C SER A 596 -6.22 6.52 12.36
N SER A 597 -5.69 5.30 12.35
CA SER A 597 -6.40 4.09 11.89
C SER A 597 -7.63 3.71 12.71
N MET A 598 -7.89 4.39 13.83
CA MET A 598 -9.02 4.12 14.72
C MET A 598 -9.99 5.32 14.84
N THR A 599 -9.72 6.40 14.11
CA THR A 599 -10.52 7.65 14.24
C THR A 599 -11.94 7.46 13.76
N ASP A 600 -12.13 6.72 12.67
CA ASP A 600 -13.44 6.30 12.13
C ASP A 600 -14.24 5.51 13.17
N TYR A 601 -13.66 4.46 13.74
CA TYR A 601 -14.30 3.64 14.75
C TYR A 601 -14.74 4.44 16.00
N TYR A 602 -13.90 5.34 16.50
CA TYR A 602 -14.26 6.17 17.65
C TYR A 602 -15.41 7.13 17.36
N LEU A 603 -15.40 7.73 16.16
CA LEU A 603 -16.49 8.59 15.70
C LEU A 603 -17.79 7.81 15.58
N GLU A 604 -17.78 6.66 14.92
CA GLU A 604 -18.95 5.80 14.73
C GLU A 604 -19.62 5.46 16.06
N GLU A 605 -18.85 4.98 17.03
CA GLU A 605 -19.35 4.63 18.37
C GLU A 605 -19.99 5.82 19.11
N ILE A 606 -19.35 7.00 19.04
CA ILE A 606 -19.87 8.20 19.68
C ILE A 606 -21.14 8.68 18.97
N PHE A 607 -21.12 8.75 17.64
CA PHE A 607 -22.27 9.18 16.87
C PHE A 607 -23.46 8.22 17.00
N ASP A 608 -23.22 6.92 17.06
CA ASP A 608 -24.29 5.93 17.27
C ASP A 608 -25.06 6.20 18.59
N ILE A 609 -24.36 6.47 19.68
CA ILE A 609 -25.00 6.83 20.98
C ILE A 609 -25.82 8.13 20.84
N LEU A 610 -25.26 9.16 20.22
CA LEU A 610 -25.88 10.47 20.11
C LEU A 610 -27.07 10.44 19.15
N GLN A 611 -26.94 9.78 18.01
CA GLN A 611 -28.01 9.61 17.02
C GLN A 611 -29.19 8.82 17.60
N GLN A 612 -28.95 7.71 18.30
CA GLN A 612 -30.02 6.94 18.96
C GLN A 612 -30.83 7.80 19.95
N THR A 613 -30.19 8.78 20.57
CA THR A 613 -30.85 9.63 21.57
C THR A 613 -31.53 10.86 20.97
N PHE A 614 -30.90 11.47 19.95
CA PHE A 614 -31.29 12.82 19.51
C PHE A 614 -31.78 12.90 18.06
N ILE A 615 -31.88 11.80 17.34
CA ILE A 615 -32.30 11.82 15.92
C ILE A 615 -33.71 12.41 15.73
N ASP A 616 -34.62 12.27 16.71
CA ASP A 616 -35.97 12.80 16.67
C ASP A 616 -36.09 14.22 17.26
N ASP A 617 -35.04 14.81 17.75
CA ASP A 617 -34.95 16.20 18.21
C ASP A 617 -34.37 17.03 17.03
N ASP A 618 -35.27 17.79 16.35
CA ASP A 618 -34.90 18.45 15.09
C ASP A 618 -33.70 19.43 15.23
N GLU A 619 -33.58 20.14 16.35
CA GLU A 619 -32.51 21.10 16.61
C GLU A 619 -31.18 20.37 16.79
N LYS A 620 -31.16 19.37 17.68
CA LYS A 620 -29.93 18.60 17.97
C LYS A 620 -29.53 17.70 16.77
N CYS A 621 -30.50 17.17 16.05
CA CYS A 621 -30.26 16.42 14.83
C CYS A 621 -29.59 17.30 13.77
N ALA A 622 -29.99 18.58 13.62
CA ALA A 622 -29.34 19.51 12.70
C ALA A 622 -27.91 19.86 13.11
N GLU A 623 -27.65 20.04 14.42
CA GLU A 623 -26.31 20.27 14.93
C GLU A 623 -25.39 19.04 14.71
N LEU A 624 -25.90 17.83 15.01
CA LEU A 624 -25.18 16.58 14.74
C LEU A 624 -24.92 16.37 13.26
N ALA A 625 -25.88 16.63 12.39
CA ALA A 625 -25.70 16.53 10.93
C ALA A 625 -24.61 17.48 10.42
N THR A 626 -24.52 18.68 10.99
CA THR A 626 -23.44 19.63 10.68
C THR A 626 -22.07 19.04 11.08
N LEU A 627 -21.99 18.41 12.24
CA LEU A 627 -20.76 17.79 12.73
C LEU A 627 -20.39 16.53 11.93
N GLU A 628 -21.37 15.66 11.59
CA GLU A 628 -21.19 14.54 10.68
C GLU A 628 -20.56 15.01 9.36
N TRP A 629 -21.10 16.12 8.80
CA TRP A 629 -20.56 16.71 7.58
C TRP A 629 -19.11 17.22 7.74
N MET A 630 -18.79 17.80 8.87
CA MET A 630 -17.42 18.22 9.17
C MET A 630 -16.45 17.03 9.27
N CYS A 631 -16.93 15.92 9.83
CA CYS A 631 -16.17 14.67 9.96
C CYS A 631 -16.19 13.77 8.71
N ARG A 632 -16.83 14.18 7.61
CA ARG A 632 -17.02 13.39 6.36
C ARG A 632 -15.74 12.81 5.74
N ASN A 633 -14.56 13.29 6.15
CA ASN A 633 -13.27 12.81 5.67
C ASN A 633 -12.85 11.48 6.32
N VAL A 634 -13.46 11.18 7.47
CA VAL A 634 -13.13 10.06 8.33
C VAL A 634 -14.37 9.19 8.57
N LEU A 635 -15.51 9.81 8.87
CA LEU A 635 -16.78 9.11 9.12
C LEU A 635 -17.37 8.62 7.79
N GLU A 636 -17.71 7.34 7.70
CA GLU A 636 -18.36 6.77 6.53
C GLU A 636 -19.82 7.23 6.43
N TRP A 637 -20.31 7.32 5.18
CA TRP A 637 -21.65 7.85 4.90
C TRP A 637 -22.77 7.09 5.60
N GLU A 638 -22.64 5.79 5.75
CA GLU A 638 -23.64 4.93 6.42
C GLU A 638 -23.85 5.28 7.90
N HIS A 639 -22.85 5.90 8.53
CA HIS A 639 -22.90 6.36 9.92
C HIS A 639 -23.38 7.82 10.07
N MET A 640 -23.64 8.54 8.95
CA MET A 640 -24.14 9.93 8.97
C MET A 640 -25.69 9.97 9.01
N LYS A 641 -26.31 9.39 10.02
CA LYS A 641 -27.77 9.17 10.08
C LYS A 641 -28.58 10.47 10.20
N CYS A 642 -28.08 11.47 10.93
CA CYS A 642 -28.72 12.77 11.05
C CYS A 642 -28.68 13.53 9.71
N MET A 643 -27.53 13.51 9.03
CA MET A 643 -27.38 14.08 7.69
C MET A 643 -28.32 13.43 6.68
N GLN A 644 -28.40 12.09 6.69
CA GLN A 644 -29.32 11.34 5.81
C GLN A 644 -30.79 11.69 6.10
N LYS A 645 -31.17 11.85 7.38
CA LYS A 645 -32.57 12.29 7.74
C LYS A 645 -32.85 13.65 7.13
N ILE A 646 -31.99 14.66 7.35
CA ILE A 646 -32.18 16.01 6.81
C ILE A 646 -32.27 15.98 5.28
N MET A 647 -31.42 15.22 4.64
CA MET A 647 -31.41 15.10 3.17
C MET A 647 -32.67 14.43 2.64
N LYS A 648 -33.27 13.48 3.36
CA LYS A 648 -34.56 12.89 2.98
C LYS A 648 -35.70 13.91 3.00
N ASP A 649 -35.66 14.80 3.98
CA ASP A 649 -36.74 15.75 4.20
C ASP A 649 -36.62 17.03 3.33
N ASP A 650 -35.42 17.43 2.93
CA ASP A 650 -35.16 18.66 2.17
C ASP A 650 -34.48 18.44 0.81
N PRO A 651 -35.24 18.41 -0.30
CA PRO A 651 -34.68 18.30 -1.65
C PRO A 651 -33.73 19.45 -2.03
N THR A 652 -33.92 20.63 -1.46
CA THR A 652 -33.09 21.81 -1.71
C THR A 652 -31.68 21.58 -1.17
N PHE A 653 -31.57 21.03 0.04
CA PHE A 653 -30.29 20.72 0.66
C PHE A 653 -29.54 19.66 -0.14
N TYR A 654 -30.19 18.58 -0.56
CA TYR A 654 -29.65 17.58 -1.44
C TYR A 654 -29.14 18.18 -2.76
N ALA A 655 -29.95 18.98 -3.43
CA ALA A 655 -29.58 19.64 -4.70
C ALA A 655 -28.36 20.54 -4.55
N LEU A 656 -28.26 21.30 -3.44
CA LEU A 656 -27.09 22.13 -3.16
C LEU A 656 -25.82 21.29 -2.93
N LEU A 657 -25.93 20.21 -2.18
CA LEU A 657 -24.81 19.32 -1.88
C LEU A 657 -24.27 18.67 -3.15
N VAL A 658 -25.13 18.13 -3.98
CA VAL A 658 -24.76 17.52 -5.26
C VAL A 658 -24.28 18.59 -6.26
N SER A 659 -24.78 19.83 -6.20
CA SER A 659 -24.29 20.94 -7.03
C SER A 659 -22.81 21.27 -6.77
N ILE A 660 -22.30 21.03 -5.57
CA ILE A 660 -20.88 21.19 -5.25
C ILE A 660 -20.04 20.25 -6.11
N ILE A 661 -20.49 18.98 -6.30
CA ILE A 661 -19.80 17.97 -7.10
C ILE A 661 -19.69 18.44 -8.55
N TYR A 662 -20.79 18.88 -9.14
CA TYR A 662 -20.88 19.16 -10.59
C TYR A 662 -20.43 20.57 -10.98
N LYS A 663 -20.47 21.54 -10.07
CA LYS A 663 -19.86 22.85 -10.29
C LYS A 663 -18.33 22.79 -10.30
N ALA A 664 -17.77 21.77 -9.68
CA ALA A 664 -16.35 21.52 -9.73
C ALA A 664 -15.89 21.07 -11.12
N ASP A 665 -16.74 20.39 -11.89
CA ASP A 665 -16.37 19.87 -13.22
C ASP A 665 -16.43 20.92 -14.33
N ASP A 666 -17.15 22.05 -14.14
CA ASP A 666 -17.44 23.02 -15.20
C ASP A 666 -16.48 24.24 -15.26
N ASN A 667 -15.53 24.37 -14.35
CA ASN A 667 -14.65 25.54 -14.27
C ASN A 667 -13.14 25.21 -14.33
N GLU A 668 -12.44 25.75 -15.31
CA GLU A 668 -10.98 25.66 -15.49
C GLU A 668 -10.15 26.27 -14.34
N ASN A 669 -10.77 26.95 -13.37
CA ASN A 669 -10.14 27.66 -12.24
C ASN A 669 -10.68 27.24 -10.87
N ILE A 670 -10.94 25.95 -10.64
CA ILE A 670 -11.43 25.51 -9.34
C ILE A 670 -10.28 25.30 -8.38
N ASP A 671 -10.42 25.89 -7.18
CA ASP A 671 -9.61 25.67 -6.02
C ASP A 671 -9.50 24.15 -5.72
N GLU A 672 -8.29 23.67 -5.55
CA GLU A 672 -7.99 22.25 -5.32
C GLU A 672 -8.73 21.68 -4.08
N GLU A 673 -8.96 22.51 -3.06
CA GLU A 673 -9.74 22.10 -1.89
C GLU A 673 -11.21 21.83 -2.24
N LYS A 674 -11.82 22.65 -3.09
CA LYS A 674 -13.20 22.43 -3.55
C LYS A 674 -13.33 21.18 -4.40
N ARG A 675 -12.31 20.84 -5.18
CA ARG A 675 -12.29 19.62 -5.97
C ARG A 675 -12.17 18.37 -5.09
N LYS A 676 -11.27 18.38 -4.11
CA LYS A 676 -11.17 17.31 -3.11
C LYS A 676 -12.48 17.11 -2.38
N LEU A 677 -13.16 18.20 -2.02
CA LEU A 677 -14.49 18.15 -1.40
C LEU A 677 -15.54 17.52 -2.32
N ALA A 678 -15.58 17.94 -3.59
CA ALA A 678 -16.50 17.37 -4.57
C ALA A 678 -16.30 15.86 -4.74
N ASN A 679 -15.08 15.41 -4.87
CA ASN A 679 -14.74 13.98 -4.99
C ASN A 679 -15.14 13.18 -3.75
N LYS A 680 -14.97 13.72 -2.55
CA LYS A 680 -15.39 13.06 -1.31
C LYS A 680 -16.89 12.95 -1.18
N VAL A 681 -17.62 14.01 -1.50
CA VAL A 681 -19.10 13.98 -1.53
C VAL A 681 -19.57 12.93 -2.54
N TYR A 682 -18.97 12.93 -3.74
CA TYR A 682 -19.24 11.92 -4.76
C TYR A 682 -19.05 10.49 -4.28
N SER A 683 -17.90 10.19 -3.70
CA SER A 683 -17.58 8.86 -3.17
C SER A 683 -18.53 8.45 -2.04
N GLY A 684 -18.90 9.39 -1.15
CA GLY A 684 -19.85 9.13 -0.08
C GLY A 684 -21.24 8.73 -0.61
N PHE A 685 -21.73 9.43 -1.62
CA PHE A 685 -23.03 9.11 -2.25
C PHE A 685 -23.03 7.76 -2.95
N ASP A 686 -21.95 7.41 -3.65
CA ASP A 686 -21.82 6.11 -4.33
C ASP A 686 -21.79 4.94 -3.34
N LYS A 687 -21.11 5.10 -2.22
CA LYS A 687 -21.04 4.07 -1.17
C LYS A 687 -22.38 3.85 -0.46
N ALA A 688 -23.11 4.91 -0.17
CA ALA A 688 -24.34 4.87 0.60
C ALA A 688 -25.55 4.33 -0.19
N LYS A 689 -25.51 4.29 -1.52
CA LYS A 689 -26.65 3.97 -2.39
C LYS A 689 -27.92 4.73 -1.98
N PHE A 690 -27.74 6.00 -1.65
CA PHE A 690 -28.74 6.81 -0.99
C PHE A 690 -29.87 7.22 -1.95
N CYS A 691 -31.11 6.81 -1.64
CA CYS A 691 -32.32 7.25 -2.33
C CYS A 691 -33.24 8.04 -1.37
N PRO A 692 -33.26 9.38 -1.44
CA PRO A 692 -34.02 10.20 -0.50
C PRO A 692 -35.53 10.05 -0.62
N THR A 693 -36.00 9.42 -1.69
CA THR A 693 -37.41 9.24 -1.98
C THR A 693 -37.96 7.91 -1.46
N GLU A 694 -37.12 7.05 -0.94
CA GLU A 694 -37.53 5.75 -0.41
C GLU A 694 -38.36 5.90 0.87
N LYS A 695 -39.44 5.13 0.94
CA LYS A 695 -40.29 5.00 2.13
C LYS A 695 -40.59 3.52 2.32
N ASP A 696 -40.24 3.00 3.50
CA ASP A 696 -40.48 1.59 3.89
C ASP A 696 -39.92 0.57 2.88
N GLY A 697 -38.80 0.91 2.20
CA GLY A 697 -38.16 0.05 1.18
C GLY A 697 -38.73 0.20 -0.23
N GLU A 698 -39.71 1.08 -0.43
CA GLU A 698 -40.30 1.32 -1.74
C GLU A 698 -40.07 2.77 -2.21
N VAL A 699 -39.80 2.94 -3.52
CA VAL A 699 -39.70 4.25 -4.14
C VAL A 699 -41.12 4.73 -4.51
N ILE A 700 -41.53 5.88 -3.99
CA ILE A 700 -42.84 6.47 -4.26
C ILE A 700 -42.71 7.48 -5.38
N TYR A 701 -43.44 7.24 -6.49
CA TYR A 701 -43.45 8.10 -7.68
C TYR A 701 -43.71 9.58 -7.37
N GLU A 702 -44.70 9.89 -6.54
CA GLU A 702 -45.06 11.28 -6.18
C GLU A 702 -43.91 11.99 -5.43
N ASN A 703 -43.21 11.31 -4.58
CA ASN A 703 -42.03 11.85 -3.89
C ASN A 703 -40.87 12.07 -4.87
N LEU A 704 -40.62 11.09 -5.74
CA LEU A 704 -39.58 11.16 -6.76
C LEU A 704 -39.85 12.35 -7.70
N LYS A 705 -41.09 12.50 -8.16
CA LYS A 705 -41.52 13.62 -8.98
C LYS A 705 -41.35 14.97 -8.28
N LYS A 706 -41.71 15.06 -7.00
CA LYS A 706 -41.54 16.29 -6.20
C LYS A 706 -40.06 16.70 -6.12
N TRP A 707 -39.16 15.76 -5.95
CA TRP A 707 -37.73 16.01 -5.92
C TRP A 707 -37.21 16.47 -7.29
N ILE A 708 -37.65 15.85 -8.39
CA ILE A 708 -37.27 16.21 -9.76
C ILE A 708 -37.76 17.62 -10.11
N GLU A 709 -39.02 17.94 -9.77
CA GLU A 709 -39.55 19.29 -10.01
C GLU A 709 -38.78 20.35 -9.21
N LYS A 710 -38.37 20.05 -7.99
CA LYS A 710 -37.52 20.95 -7.18
C LYS A 710 -36.12 21.15 -7.80
N PHE A 711 -35.51 20.09 -8.31
CA PHE A 711 -34.26 20.20 -9.06
C PHE A 711 -34.43 21.04 -10.34
N LYS A 712 -35.55 20.87 -11.05
CA LYS A 712 -35.89 21.63 -12.23
C LYS A 712 -36.01 23.12 -11.90
N GLU A 713 -36.75 23.48 -10.86
CA GLU A 713 -36.90 24.86 -10.38
C GLU A 713 -35.51 25.49 -10.03
N LEU A 714 -34.65 24.77 -9.31
CA LEU A 714 -33.38 25.28 -8.84
C LEU A 714 -32.33 25.45 -9.97
N LEU A 715 -32.30 24.54 -10.95
CA LEU A 715 -31.21 24.41 -11.90
C LEU A 715 -31.52 24.97 -13.29
N ILE A 716 -32.77 24.79 -13.78
CA ILE A 716 -33.14 25.27 -15.11
C ILE A 716 -33.22 26.81 -15.15
N ASN A 717 -33.71 27.43 -14.08
CA ASN A 717 -33.68 28.89 -13.95
C ASN A 717 -32.28 29.48 -13.94
N GLN A 718 -31.26 28.67 -13.63
CA GLN A 718 -29.85 29.03 -13.64
C GLN A 718 -29.11 28.57 -14.92
N LYS A 719 -29.84 28.09 -15.93
CA LYS A 719 -29.26 27.54 -17.19
C LYS A 719 -28.31 26.36 -16.98
N GLN A 720 -28.53 25.56 -15.96
CA GLN A 720 -27.69 24.39 -15.61
C GLN A 720 -28.39 23.08 -16.00
N GLU A 721 -28.74 22.94 -17.28
CA GLU A 721 -29.51 21.78 -17.79
C GLU A 721 -28.73 20.46 -17.66
N ARG A 722 -27.40 20.50 -17.84
CA ARG A 722 -26.53 19.34 -17.69
C ARG A 722 -26.49 18.83 -16.24
N LEU A 723 -26.43 19.77 -15.28
CA LEU A 723 -26.46 19.46 -13.86
C LEU A 723 -27.78 18.83 -13.44
N PHE A 724 -28.91 19.33 -14.00
CA PHE A 724 -30.22 18.73 -13.76
C PHE A 724 -30.24 17.25 -14.22
N GLY A 725 -29.79 16.96 -15.44
CA GLY A 725 -29.74 15.58 -15.94
C GLY A 725 -28.88 14.66 -15.06
N ASN A 726 -27.73 15.14 -14.62
CA ASN A 726 -26.84 14.39 -13.74
C ASN A 726 -27.47 14.12 -12.37
N LEU A 727 -28.17 15.09 -11.78
CA LEU A 727 -28.85 14.93 -10.49
C LEU A 727 -29.98 13.91 -10.55
N VAL A 728 -30.80 14.01 -11.60
CA VAL A 728 -31.91 13.06 -11.82
C VAL A 728 -31.33 11.67 -12.08
N GLY A 729 -30.31 11.54 -12.91
CA GLY A 729 -29.65 10.27 -13.17
C GLY A 729 -29.13 9.59 -11.89
N ARG A 730 -28.55 10.36 -10.95
CA ARG A 730 -28.12 9.83 -9.65
C ARG A 730 -29.28 9.39 -8.77
N LEU A 731 -30.31 10.22 -8.68
CA LEU A 731 -31.51 9.91 -7.91
C LEU A 731 -32.14 8.59 -8.39
N LEU A 732 -32.21 8.39 -9.71
CA LEU A 732 -32.73 7.17 -10.32
C LEU A 732 -31.78 5.97 -10.18
N ALA A 733 -30.48 6.19 -10.20
CA ALA A 733 -29.48 5.11 -10.09
C ALA A 733 -29.50 4.37 -8.75
N TYR A 734 -29.92 5.04 -7.68
CA TYR A 734 -30.04 4.44 -6.34
C TYR A 734 -31.45 3.92 -6.03
N SER A 735 -32.37 4.02 -6.99
CA SER A 735 -33.70 3.47 -6.83
C SER A 735 -33.68 1.93 -6.92
N PRO A 736 -34.50 1.22 -6.17
CA PRO A 736 -34.61 -0.23 -6.23
C PRO A 736 -34.85 -0.73 -7.65
N ILE A 737 -34.29 -1.88 -7.98
CA ILE A 737 -34.51 -2.58 -9.25
C ILE A 737 -35.85 -3.31 -9.17
N GLY A 738 -36.58 -3.44 -10.30
CA GLY A 738 -37.83 -4.18 -10.38
C GLY A 738 -37.69 -5.68 -10.05
N GLU A 739 -38.80 -6.38 -9.89
CA GLU A 739 -38.84 -7.80 -9.48
C GLU A 739 -38.07 -8.73 -10.44
N ASP A 740 -37.85 -8.34 -11.66
CA ASP A 740 -37.08 -9.08 -12.67
C ASP A 740 -35.55 -8.95 -12.48
N GLY A 741 -35.10 -8.13 -11.52
CA GLY A 741 -33.68 -7.89 -11.24
C GLY A 741 -32.91 -7.07 -12.29
N TYR A 742 -33.60 -6.58 -13.35
CA TYR A 742 -32.96 -5.90 -14.49
C TYR A 742 -33.68 -4.61 -14.90
N SER A 743 -34.97 -4.49 -14.64
CA SER A 743 -35.77 -3.33 -15.05
C SER A 743 -35.81 -2.28 -13.93
N PRO A 744 -35.84 -0.99 -14.25
CA PRO A 744 -36.13 0.04 -13.26
C PRO A 744 -37.47 -0.25 -12.54
N CYS A 745 -37.58 0.10 -11.28
CA CYS A 745 -38.85 -0.02 -10.56
C CYS A 745 -39.96 0.83 -11.23
N GLU A 746 -41.24 0.56 -10.92
CA GLU A 746 -42.38 1.20 -11.59
C GLU A 746 -42.33 2.72 -11.45
N ALA A 747 -41.98 3.25 -10.28
CA ALA A 747 -41.87 4.70 -10.05
C ALA A 747 -40.82 5.35 -10.96
N VAL A 748 -39.68 4.71 -11.19
CA VAL A 748 -38.62 5.20 -12.09
C VAL A 748 -39.09 5.15 -13.54
N ARG A 749 -39.77 4.08 -13.95
CA ARG A 749 -40.36 3.99 -15.31
C ARG A 749 -41.35 5.13 -15.57
N MET A 750 -42.24 5.43 -14.63
CA MET A 750 -43.18 6.53 -14.74
C MET A 750 -42.51 7.89 -14.88
N VAL A 751 -41.43 8.13 -14.13
CA VAL A 751 -40.60 9.34 -14.25
C VAL A 751 -39.94 9.43 -15.64
N ILE A 752 -39.33 8.35 -16.12
CA ILE A 752 -38.72 8.30 -17.45
C ILE A 752 -39.78 8.61 -18.53
N GLU A 753 -40.97 8.02 -18.45
CA GLU A 753 -42.04 8.24 -19.39
C GLU A 753 -42.57 9.69 -19.37
N GLU A 754 -42.69 10.30 -18.19
CA GLU A 754 -43.15 11.67 -18.06
C GLU A 754 -42.16 12.70 -18.61
N TYR A 755 -40.87 12.50 -18.38
CA TYR A 755 -39.82 13.43 -18.81
C TYR A 755 -39.26 13.11 -20.21
N TYR A 756 -39.70 12.00 -20.87
CA TYR A 756 -39.22 11.55 -22.18
C TYR A 756 -39.52 12.56 -23.31
N THR A 757 -40.56 13.37 -23.19
CA THR A 757 -40.95 14.35 -24.19
C THR A 757 -40.08 15.62 -24.23
N ASP A 758 -39.21 15.82 -23.29
CA ASP A 758 -38.25 16.95 -23.19
C ASP A 758 -36.87 16.55 -23.69
N SER A 759 -36.71 16.39 -24.97
CA SER A 759 -35.77 15.58 -25.76
C SER A 759 -34.30 15.49 -25.40
N LEU A 760 -33.66 16.53 -24.86
CA LEU A 760 -32.23 16.51 -24.53
C LEU A 760 -31.98 16.09 -23.08
N LYS A 761 -32.86 16.34 -22.19
CA LYS A 761 -32.75 16.08 -20.75
C LYS A 761 -32.94 14.60 -20.43
N THR A 762 -33.85 13.95 -21.14
CA THR A 762 -34.13 12.52 -20.99
C THR A 762 -33.02 11.65 -21.51
N ALA A 763 -32.37 12.05 -22.61
CA ALA A 763 -31.24 11.33 -23.15
C ALA A 763 -30.06 11.28 -22.15
N TYR A 764 -29.85 12.33 -21.35
CA TYR A 764 -28.85 12.37 -20.31
C TYR A 764 -29.20 11.46 -19.13
N VAL A 765 -30.45 11.47 -18.68
CA VAL A 765 -30.93 10.60 -17.60
C VAL A 765 -30.79 9.13 -17.98
N VAL A 766 -31.23 8.76 -19.18
CA VAL A 766 -31.11 7.38 -19.69
C VAL A 766 -29.66 6.98 -19.94
N ALA A 767 -28.78 7.89 -20.38
CA ALA A 767 -27.37 7.59 -20.59
C ALA A 767 -26.61 7.36 -19.29
N GLU A 768 -26.92 8.09 -18.21
CA GLU A 768 -26.32 7.89 -16.89
C GLU A 768 -26.82 6.60 -16.24
N GLU A 769 -28.11 6.28 -16.39
CA GLU A 769 -28.64 4.99 -15.91
C GLU A 769 -28.00 3.78 -16.62
N ASN A 770 -27.77 3.89 -17.92
CA ASN A 770 -27.07 2.87 -18.71
C ASN A 770 -25.60 2.68 -18.31
N LYS A 771 -24.88 3.76 -18.00
CA LYS A 771 -23.48 3.68 -17.56
C LYS A 771 -23.32 2.92 -16.25
N ARG A 772 -24.31 2.92 -15.39
CA ARG A 772 -24.26 2.31 -14.05
C ARG A 772 -24.84 0.89 -13.99
N GLY A 773 -25.81 0.56 -14.82
CA GLY A 773 -26.33 -0.81 -14.97
C GLY A 773 -25.34 -1.81 -15.58
N VAL A 774 -24.28 -1.32 -16.22
CA VAL A 774 -23.27 -2.14 -16.92
C VAL A 774 -22.22 -2.76 -15.96
N HIS A 775 -22.18 -2.37 -14.69
CA HIS A 775 -21.10 -2.86 -13.81
C HIS A 775 -21.26 -4.28 -13.28
N MET A 776 -22.40 -4.98 -13.47
CA MET A 776 -22.54 -6.32 -12.87
C MET A 776 -23.25 -7.42 -13.69
N VAL A 777 -23.80 -7.21 -14.87
CA VAL A 777 -24.39 -8.31 -15.66
C VAL A 777 -24.27 -8.06 -17.16
N ASP A 778 -23.68 -9.00 -17.89
CA ASP A 778 -23.71 -9.20 -19.35
C ASP A 778 -24.16 -8.01 -20.22
N ALA A 779 -23.22 -7.15 -20.61
CA ALA A 779 -23.43 -5.97 -21.44
C ALA A 779 -24.28 -6.22 -22.73
N GLY A 780 -24.32 -7.45 -23.21
CA GLY A 780 -25.09 -7.83 -24.39
C GLY A 780 -26.60 -7.90 -24.18
N LYS A 781 -27.09 -8.09 -22.95
CA LYS A 781 -28.54 -8.20 -22.71
C LYS A 781 -29.22 -6.86 -22.46
N SER A 782 -28.54 -5.93 -21.82
CA SER A 782 -29.05 -4.59 -21.53
C SER A 782 -29.20 -3.73 -22.82
N GLU A 783 -28.25 -3.81 -23.75
CA GLU A 783 -28.34 -3.15 -25.05
C GLU A 783 -29.50 -3.68 -25.91
N ILE A 784 -29.81 -4.96 -25.84
CA ILE A 784 -30.91 -5.58 -26.62
C ILE A 784 -32.27 -5.13 -26.08
N ILE A 785 -32.43 -5.00 -24.77
CA ILE A 785 -33.72 -4.59 -24.17
C ILE A 785 -34.02 -3.09 -24.46
N LEU A 786 -33.02 -2.23 -24.43
CA LEU A 786 -33.15 -0.82 -24.77
C LEU A 786 -33.39 -0.62 -26.28
N HIS A 787 -32.66 -1.31 -27.14
CA HIS A 787 -32.84 -1.21 -28.60
C HIS A 787 -34.20 -1.74 -29.07
N GLN A 788 -34.78 -2.74 -28.41
CA GLN A 788 -36.12 -3.24 -28.69
C GLN A 788 -37.25 -2.34 -28.19
N ARG A 789 -36.98 -1.45 -27.22
CA ARG A 789 -37.99 -0.49 -26.72
C ARG A 789 -37.97 0.85 -27.44
N TYR A 790 -36.88 1.21 -28.12
CA TYR A 790 -36.71 2.51 -28.80
C TYR A 790 -36.68 2.41 -30.33
N GLN A 791 -36.93 1.22 -30.94
CA GLN A 791 -37.35 1.02 -32.31
C GLN A 791 -38.89 0.96 -32.36
#